data_1ead528ec190a1d2fd4b882f16e701aa
#
_entry.id   1ead528ec190a1d2fd4b882f16e701aa
#
_cell.length_a   1.000
_cell.length_b   1.000
_cell.length_c   1.000
_cell.angle_alpha   90.00
_cell.angle_beta   90.00
_cell.angle_gamma   90.00
#
_symmetry.space_group_name_H-M   'P 1'
#
loop_
_entity.id
_entity.type
_entity.pdbx_description
1 polymer ?
#
loop_
_entity_poly.entity_id
_entity_poly.type
_entity_poly.pdbx_seq_one_letter_code
_entity_poly.pdbx_strand_id
1 'polypeptide(L)'
;MTYIQQRGISKHIRNRAFRRRQKDEKYMEKIIITFPDGNKREYDAGITAEKVAQTISISLSKKAISADLDGAHWDLQWPIYKDAELSINTLKNKERAIELVRHDLAHIMARAVQEIWPKVKVTIGPVITHGWYYDFDHEEPFTPEDLGKIEKKMREIINLRDVVRTELWDRKKAVEYYKAKKEPYKIELIDAIPENDNIRMYWHGNWQDLCRGPHLQNTAQVPADAFKLMSVAGAYWRGDSNRQMLQRIYGVAFLNKESLREHLNMLEEAAKRDHRKLGKEMDLFHMQEEAPGQIFWHPNGWKIYTLLQDYMRRQQEAGGYVEVNTPQVVDRKLWEESGHWDKYQEHMFIVEVDEEHAREKSINALKPMNCPCHVQVYNQGIKSYRDLPLRMAEFGSCNRYEPSGALHGIMRVRGFTQDDAHIFCQEGQIESETKKFINFLSGVYKDLGFPKFAVKFSDRPENRAGSDDVWDKAEGALKAATTSAGFDFELNPGEGAFYGPKLEFVLTDAIGRDWQCGTLQVDFVLPERLDANFIGEDGQKHRPVMLHRAVLGSFERFIGILIENFAGRLPFWLAPRQVVVASIVTDANEYCAEIVDALKTVGIRAESDLRNEKISYKVREHSVAKVPTILAIGNREVEERTITVRTLGEKQTKTIGFEQVILELQKEGVPPDMRQD
;
A
#
# COMPACT_ATOMS: atom_id res chain seq x y z
N MET A 1 -9.87 -6.11 -8.63
CA MET A 1 -10.34 -6.41 -10.00
C MET A 1 -9.29 -6.07 -11.07
N THR A 2 -8.02 -6.32 -10.89
CA THR A 2 -6.98 -5.83 -11.80
C THR A 2 -5.90 -6.87 -12.05
N TYR A 3 -6.25 -8.03 -12.67
CA TYR A 3 -5.24 -8.98 -13.17
C TYR A 3 -5.73 -9.83 -14.36
N ILE A 4 -6.74 -9.39 -15.11
CA ILE A 4 -7.34 -10.19 -16.22
C ILE A 4 -7.12 -9.56 -17.62
N GLN A 5 -6.50 -8.41 -17.78
CA GLN A 5 -6.49 -7.73 -19.10
C GLN A 5 -5.13 -7.48 -19.76
N GLN A 6 -4.08 -8.15 -19.43
CA GLN A 6 -2.89 -8.10 -20.29
C GLN A 6 -2.60 -9.46 -20.90
N ARG A 7 -3.04 -9.69 -22.14
CA ARG A 7 -2.42 -10.43 -23.25
C ARG A 7 -3.48 -10.88 -24.29
N GLY A 8 -3.91 -9.95 -25.08
CA GLY A 8 -4.83 -10.16 -26.21
C GLY A 8 -4.16 -10.30 -27.59
N ILE A 9 -2.94 -10.81 -27.73
CA ILE A 9 -2.35 -11.07 -29.05
C ILE A 9 -1.50 -12.33 -28.96
N SER A 10 -2.10 -13.49 -29.09
CA SER A 10 -1.47 -14.76 -29.54
C SER A 10 -2.45 -15.93 -29.62
N LYS A 11 -3.78 -15.71 -29.64
CA LYS A 11 -4.78 -16.77 -29.51
C LYS A 11 -5.15 -17.53 -30.82
N HIS A 12 -4.82 -17.02 -32.00
CA HIS A 12 -5.35 -17.63 -33.26
C HIS A 12 -4.46 -18.66 -33.92
N ILE A 13 -3.21 -18.81 -33.55
CA ILE A 13 -2.27 -19.73 -34.21
C ILE A 13 -2.13 -21.09 -33.49
N ARG A 14 -2.42 -21.15 -32.19
CA ARG A 14 -2.14 -22.33 -31.36
C ARG A 14 -3.12 -23.51 -31.54
N ASN A 15 -4.39 -23.28 -31.87
CA ASN A 15 -5.42 -24.30 -31.82
C ASN A 15 -5.65 -25.06 -33.15
N ARG A 16 -5.23 -24.55 -34.33
CA ARG A 16 -5.37 -25.28 -35.59
C ARG A 16 -4.35 -26.39 -35.77
N ALA A 17 -3.16 -26.27 -35.20
CA ALA A 17 -2.09 -27.27 -35.33
C ALA A 17 -2.34 -28.51 -34.45
N PHE A 18 -3.01 -28.36 -33.31
CA PHE A 18 -3.19 -29.45 -32.34
C PHE A 18 -4.22 -30.50 -32.79
N ARG A 19 -5.34 -30.10 -33.44
CA ARG A 19 -6.39 -31.04 -33.90
C ARG A 19 -6.07 -31.82 -35.16
N ARG A 20 -5.09 -31.41 -35.98
CA ARG A 20 -4.73 -32.10 -37.23
C ARG A 20 -3.72 -33.26 -37.04
N ARG A 21 -2.99 -33.28 -35.91
CA ARG A 21 -1.85 -34.20 -35.70
C ARG A 21 -2.13 -35.47 -34.87
N GLN A 22 -3.34 -35.71 -34.40
CA GLN A 22 -3.67 -36.98 -33.72
C GLN A 22 -3.94 -38.14 -34.67
N LYS A 23 -3.79 -37.96 -36.03
CA LYS A 23 -4.10 -38.98 -37.03
C LYS A 23 -2.92 -39.45 -37.88
N ASP A 24 -1.76 -38.81 -37.82
CA ASP A 24 -0.63 -39.22 -38.68
C ASP A 24 0.60 -39.54 -37.81
N GLU A 25 0.71 -40.77 -37.36
CA GLU A 25 1.98 -41.40 -36.96
C GLU A 25 2.81 -41.60 -38.23
N LYS A 26 3.76 -40.67 -38.50
CA LYS A 26 5.00 -40.93 -39.25
C LYS A 26 5.67 -39.65 -39.77
N TYR A 27 6.17 -38.83 -38.92
CA TYR A 27 7.32 -37.94 -39.12
C TYR A 27 7.35 -37.05 -37.86
N MET A 28 8.20 -37.38 -36.88
CA MET A 28 8.41 -36.43 -35.76
C MET A 28 9.11 -35.20 -36.35
N GLU A 29 8.36 -34.11 -36.40
CA GLU A 29 8.87 -32.82 -36.83
C GLU A 29 9.95 -32.40 -35.82
N LYS A 30 11.11 -31.97 -36.29
CA LYS A 30 12.21 -31.50 -35.44
C LYS A 30 11.96 -30.07 -35.08
N ILE A 31 12.31 -29.72 -33.85
CA ILE A 31 12.28 -28.33 -33.31
C ILE A 31 13.66 -27.96 -32.80
N ILE A 32 13.96 -26.67 -32.86
CA ILE A 32 15.21 -26.10 -32.36
C ILE A 32 14.93 -25.39 -31.04
N ILE A 33 15.61 -25.84 -29.99
CA ILE A 33 15.61 -25.16 -28.69
C ILE A 33 16.87 -24.33 -28.56
N THR A 34 16.67 -23.01 -28.34
CA THR A 34 17.75 -22.05 -28.07
C THR A 34 17.87 -21.84 -26.56
N PHE A 35 19.08 -22.00 -26.02
CA PHE A 35 19.36 -21.80 -24.60
C PHE A 35 19.87 -20.37 -24.30
N PRO A 36 19.85 -19.92 -23.03
CA PRO A 36 20.30 -18.57 -22.64
C PRO A 36 21.74 -18.22 -23.02
N ASP A 37 22.59 -19.20 -23.21
CA ASP A 37 23.98 -19.06 -23.67
C ASP A 37 24.11 -18.93 -25.20
N GLY A 38 22.99 -18.92 -25.93
CA GLY A 38 22.92 -18.86 -27.40
C GLY A 38 23.09 -20.21 -28.08
N ASN A 39 23.41 -21.30 -27.38
CA ASN A 39 23.51 -22.63 -27.94
C ASN A 39 22.16 -23.13 -28.44
N LYS A 40 22.19 -23.84 -29.58
CA LYS A 40 20.99 -24.42 -30.21
C LYS A 40 21.10 -25.94 -30.26
N ARG A 41 20.01 -26.62 -29.89
CA ARG A 41 19.93 -28.09 -30.02
C ARG A 41 18.62 -28.49 -30.67
N GLU A 42 18.67 -29.53 -31.48
CA GLU A 42 17.53 -30.12 -32.16
C GLU A 42 16.89 -31.22 -31.30
N TYR A 43 15.57 -31.24 -31.21
CA TYR A 43 14.78 -32.21 -30.48
C TYR A 43 13.55 -32.63 -31.30
N ASP A 44 12.93 -33.72 -30.94
CA ASP A 44 11.66 -34.14 -31.50
C ASP A 44 10.53 -33.24 -30.93
N ALA A 45 9.60 -32.80 -31.80
CA ALA A 45 8.43 -32.05 -31.39
C ALA A 45 7.61 -32.84 -30.36
N GLY A 46 7.20 -32.17 -29.27
CA GLY A 46 6.54 -32.80 -28.13
C GLY A 46 7.50 -33.19 -27.00
N ILE A 47 8.79 -32.84 -27.12
CA ILE A 47 9.72 -32.94 -25.99
C ILE A 47 9.27 -32.06 -24.83
N THR A 48 9.52 -32.47 -23.59
CA THR A 48 9.23 -31.71 -22.39
C THR A 48 10.48 -31.00 -21.88
N ALA A 49 10.31 -29.88 -21.18
CA ALA A 49 11.42 -29.14 -20.56
C ALA A 49 12.21 -30.01 -19.56
N GLU A 50 11.56 -30.95 -18.87
CA GLU A 50 12.20 -31.94 -18.01
C GLU A 50 13.18 -32.82 -18.79
N LYS A 51 12.75 -33.37 -19.94
CA LYS A 51 13.61 -34.21 -20.79
C LYS A 51 14.76 -33.39 -21.37
N VAL A 52 14.52 -32.14 -21.78
CA VAL A 52 15.59 -31.24 -22.22
C VAL A 52 16.61 -31.05 -21.10
N ALA A 53 16.17 -30.78 -19.86
CA ALA A 53 17.06 -30.64 -18.70
C ALA A 53 17.89 -31.92 -18.45
N GLN A 54 17.30 -33.11 -18.65
CA GLN A 54 18.01 -34.43 -18.54
C GLN A 54 19.11 -34.56 -19.58
N THR A 55 18.93 -34.09 -20.81
CA THR A 55 19.95 -34.12 -21.86
C THR A 55 21.11 -33.16 -21.59
N ILE A 56 20.89 -32.12 -20.80
CA ILE A 56 21.95 -31.18 -20.37
C ILE A 56 22.74 -31.80 -19.22
N SER A 57 22.05 -32.19 -18.14
CA SER A 57 22.65 -32.94 -17.05
C SER A 57 21.59 -33.56 -16.13
N ILE A 58 21.85 -34.74 -15.59
CA ILE A 58 21.02 -35.42 -14.58
C ILE A 58 20.88 -34.54 -13.31
N SER A 59 21.95 -33.82 -12.95
CA SER A 59 21.93 -32.90 -11.79
C SER A 59 21.01 -31.71 -12.00
N LEU A 60 20.96 -31.15 -13.21
CA LEU A 60 20.07 -30.06 -13.55
C LEU A 60 18.58 -30.52 -13.51
N SER A 61 18.26 -31.65 -14.13
CA SER A 61 16.91 -32.20 -14.13
C SER A 61 16.38 -32.43 -12.71
N LYS A 62 17.20 -32.96 -11.79
CA LYS A 62 16.79 -33.15 -10.40
C LYS A 62 16.59 -31.86 -9.62
N LYS A 63 17.22 -30.75 -10.03
CA LYS A 63 17.12 -29.43 -9.38
C LYS A 63 16.13 -28.50 -10.07
N ALA A 64 15.65 -28.86 -11.26
CA ALA A 64 14.69 -28.07 -12.02
C ALA A 64 13.35 -27.98 -11.28
N ILE A 65 12.75 -26.81 -11.29
CA ILE A 65 11.43 -26.55 -10.69
C ILE A 65 10.41 -26.13 -11.74
N SER A 66 10.83 -25.44 -12.79
CA SER A 66 10.02 -25.00 -13.94
C SER A 66 10.96 -24.63 -15.10
N ALA A 67 10.39 -24.09 -16.17
CA ALA A 67 11.13 -23.44 -17.23
C ALA A 67 10.48 -22.13 -17.63
N ASP A 68 11.22 -21.26 -18.34
CA ASP A 68 10.66 -20.17 -19.11
C ASP A 68 10.79 -20.51 -20.58
N LEU A 69 9.67 -20.49 -21.32
CA LEU A 69 9.58 -20.75 -22.75
C LEU A 69 9.13 -19.48 -23.48
N ASP A 70 9.99 -18.91 -24.33
CA ASP A 70 9.75 -17.60 -24.97
C ASP A 70 9.37 -16.53 -23.94
N GLY A 71 10.01 -16.52 -22.76
CA GLY A 71 9.74 -15.62 -21.63
C GLY A 71 8.47 -15.96 -20.81
N ALA A 72 7.66 -16.93 -21.23
CA ALA A 72 6.49 -17.36 -20.47
C ALA A 72 6.83 -18.50 -19.50
N HIS A 73 6.27 -18.43 -18.27
CA HIS A 73 6.46 -19.50 -17.27
C HIS A 73 5.86 -20.81 -17.75
N TRP A 74 6.64 -21.89 -17.74
CA TRP A 74 6.34 -23.17 -18.36
C TRP A 74 6.56 -24.33 -17.39
N ASP A 75 5.59 -25.27 -17.36
CA ASP A 75 5.71 -26.47 -16.56
C ASP A 75 6.73 -27.44 -17.19
N LEU A 76 7.50 -28.12 -16.37
CA LEU A 76 8.51 -29.08 -16.84
C LEU A 76 7.92 -30.25 -17.63
N GLN A 77 6.67 -30.62 -17.36
CA GLN A 77 5.98 -31.74 -18.02
C GLN A 77 5.21 -31.33 -19.28
N TRP A 78 5.13 -30.04 -19.60
CA TRP A 78 4.40 -29.61 -20.78
C TRP A 78 5.21 -29.81 -22.05
N PRO A 79 4.61 -30.38 -23.10
CA PRO A 79 5.30 -30.61 -24.36
C PRO A 79 5.52 -29.32 -25.15
N ILE A 80 6.66 -29.25 -25.84
CA ILE A 80 7.08 -28.16 -26.72
C ILE A 80 6.97 -28.64 -28.16
N TYR A 81 6.23 -27.88 -29.00
CA TYR A 81 5.91 -28.31 -30.38
C TYR A 81 6.47 -27.39 -31.47
N LYS A 82 7.21 -26.35 -31.10
CA LYS A 82 7.78 -25.36 -32.03
C LYS A 82 9.16 -24.92 -31.56
N ASP A 83 9.92 -24.31 -32.47
CA ASP A 83 11.15 -23.62 -32.09
C ASP A 83 10.88 -22.62 -31.01
N ALA A 84 11.76 -22.56 -29.99
CA ALA A 84 11.56 -21.71 -28.84
C ALA A 84 12.88 -21.42 -28.10
N GLU A 85 12.89 -20.33 -27.35
CA GLU A 85 13.89 -20.06 -26.33
C GLU A 85 13.49 -20.75 -25.03
N LEU A 86 14.39 -21.52 -24.42
CA LEU A 86 14.13 -22.28 -23.19
C LEU A 86 15.18 -22.00 -22.14
N SER A 87 14.74 -21.52 -20.98
CA SER A 87 15.53 -21.41 -19.75
C SER A 87 14.99 -22.35 -18.68
N ILE A 88 15.86 -23.14 -18.03
CA ILE A 88 15.48 -24.05 -16.94
C ILE A 88 15.64 -23.34 -15.60
N ASN A 89 14.55 -23.20 -14.85
CA ASN A 89 14.52 -22.61 -13.53
C ASN A 89 14.87 -23.64 -12.43
N THR A 90 15.65 -23.19 -11.46
CA THR A 90 15.97 -23.93 -10.25
C THR A 90 15.67 -23.05 -9.03
N LEU A 91 15.80 -23.56 -7.80
CA LEU A 91 15.64 -22.76 -6.57
C LEU A 91 16.57 -21.53 -6.50
N LYS A 92 17.56 -21.39 -7.39
CA LYS A 92 18.37 -20.18 -7.51
C LYS A 92 17.63 -19.00 -8.11
N ASN A 93 16.66 -19.24 -8.98
CA ASN A 93 15.71 -18.22 -9.43
C ASN A 93 14.66 -18.04 -8.33
N LYS A 94 14.94 -17.13 -7.39
CA LYS A 94 14.13 -16.94 -6.17
C LYS A 94 12.71 -16.51 -6.48
N GLU A 95 12.49 -15.71 -7.51
CA GLU A 95 11.19 -15.22 -7.91
C GLU A 95 10.28 -16.36 -8.38
N ARG A 96 10.75 -17.16 -9.36
CA ARG A 96 10.02 -18.33 -9.86
C ARG A 96 9.85 -19.39 -8.78
N ALA A 97 10.88 -19.59 -7.94
CA ALA A 97 10.83 -20.57 -6.87
C ALA A 97 9.75 -20.25 -5.82
N ILE A 98 9.69 -19.00 -5.36
CA ILE A 98 8.70 -18.62 -4.33
C ILE A 98 7.29 -18.62 -4.87
N GLU A 99 7.07 -18.24 -6.12
CA GLU A 99 5.77 -18.30 -6.79
C GLU A 99 5.24 -19.74 -6.80
N LEU A 100 6.07 -20.70 -7.24
CA LEU A 100 5.73 -22.12 -7.28
C LEU A 100 5.48 -22.69 -5.88
N VAL A 101 6.35 -22.41 -4.92
CA VAL A 101 6.18 -22.88 -3.53
C VAL A 101 4.85 -22.42 -2.95
N ARG A 102 4.46 -21.18 -3.16
CA ARG A 102 3.17 -20.63 -2.71
C ARG A 102 2.00 -21.27 -3.43
N HIS A 103 2.12 -21.50 -4.73
CA HIS A 103 1.09 -22.16 -5.54
C HIS A 103 0.87 -23.61 -5.08
N ASP A 104 1.95 -24.39 -4.92
CA ASP A 104 1.85 -25.76 -4.42
C ASP A 104 1.32 -25.82 -2.99
N LEU A 105 1.68 -24.86 -2.12
CA LEU A 105 1.11 -24.78 -0.77
C LEU A 105 -0.40 -24.51 -0.77
N ALA A 106 -0.92 -23.77 -1.76
CA ALA A 106 -2.36 -23.61 -1.91
C ALA A 106 -3.04 -24.96 -2.18
N HIS A 107 -2.50 -25.77 -3.09
CA HIS A 107 -3.02 -27.11 -3.37
C HIS A 107 -2.81 -28.10 -2.22
N ILE A 108 -1.65 -28.06 -1.56
CA ILE A 108 -1.36 -28.88 -0.37
C ILE A 108 -2.34 -28.52 0.78
N MET A 109 -2.68 -27.24 0.95
CA MET A 109 -3.69 -26.80 1.93
C MET A 109 -5.07 -27.31 1.57
N ALA A 110 -5.50 -27.19 0.30
CA ALA A 110 -6.78 -27.68 -0.16
C ALA A 110 -6.91 -29.21 0.04
N ARG A 111 -5.86 -29.96 -0.30
CA ARG A 111 -5.77 -31.40 0.00
C ARG A 111 -5.84 -31.69 1.49
N ALA A 112 -5.09 -30.98 2.32
CA ALA A 112 -5.08 -31.17 3.76
C ALA A 112 -6.47 -30.96 4.37
N VAL A 113 -7.16 -29.89 3.96
CA VAL A 113 -8.52 -29.58 4.43
C VAL A 113 -9.49 -30.70 4.01
N GLN A 114 -9.48 -31.16 2.76
CA GLN A 114 -10.37 -32.25 2.31
C GLN A 114 -10.02 -33.62 2.91
N GLU A 115 -8.75 -33.88 3.25
CA GLU A 115 -8.38 -35.11 3.97
C GLU A 115 -8.84 -35.08 5.43
N ILE A 116 -8.94 -33.91 6.08
CA ILE A 116 -9.48 -33.78 7.45
C ILE A 116 -11.00 -33.71 7.42
N TRP A 117 -11.58 -32.93 6.51
CA TRP A 117 -13.03 -32.74 6.35
C TRP A 117 -13.48 -33.08 4.92
N PRO A 118 -13.80 -34.35 4.64
CA PRO A 118 -14.09 -34.82 3.27
C PRO A 118 -15.31 -34.18 2.58
N LYS A 119 -16.18 -33.50 3.35
CA LYS A 119 -17.36 -32.79 2.81
C LYS A 119 -17.10 -31.37 2.39
N VAL A 120 -15.97 -30.79 2.78
CA VAL A 120 -15.59 -29.43 2.41
C VAL A 120 -15.34 -29.33 0.91
N LYS A 121 -15.95 -28.33 0.27
CA LYS A 121 -15.74 -28.06 -1.15
C LYS A 121 -14.65 -27.03 -1.35
N VAL A 122 -13.83 -27.26 -2.35
CA VAL A 122 -12.69 -26.41 -2.69
C VAL A 122 -13.03 -25.53 -3.89
N THR A 123 -12.51 -24.30 -3.88
CA THR A 123 -12.78 -23.33 -4.94
C THR A 123 -11.52 -22.93 -5.68
N ILE A 124 -10.86 -21.83 -5.30
CA ILE A 124 -9.62 -21.31 -5.88
C ILE A 124 -8.64 -20.90 -4.79
N GLY A 125 -7.34 -20.96 -5.11
CA GLY A 125 -6.25 -20.61 -4.21
C GLY A 125 -5.13 -19.83 -4.93
N PRO A 126 -5.30 -18.52 -5.19
CA PRO A 126 -4.26 -17.72 -5.85
C PRO A 126 -3.10 -17.40 -4.91
N VAL A 127 -1.94 -17.19 -5.54
CA VAL A 127 -0.75 -16.64 -4.88
C VAL A 127 -0.93 -15.13 -4.69
N ILE A 128 -0.45 -14.61 -3.57
CA ILE A 128 -0.39 -13.20 -3.21
C ILE A 128 1.04 -12.80 -2.80
N THR A 129 1.29 -11.52 -2.58
CA THR A 129 2.65 -10.95 -2.40
C THR A 129 3.57 -11.72 -1.45
N HIS A 130 3.09 -12.13 -0.27
CA HIS A 130 3.92 -12.87 0.70
C HIS A 130 3.43 -14.28 0.99
N GLY A 131 2.41 -14.75 0.26
CA GLY A 131 1.80 -16.03 0.55
C GLY A 131 0.77 -16.45 -0.48
N TRP A 132 -0.30 -17.03 0.03
CA TRP A 132 -1.45 -17.48 -0.75
C TRP A 132 -2.69 -17.45 0.12
N TYR A 133 -3.84 -17.66 -0.50
CA TYR A 133 -5.06 -18.03 0.22
C TYR A 133 -5.78 -19.14 -0.54
N TYR A 134 -6.75 -19.76 0.11
CA TYR A 134 -7.69 -20.68 -0.54
C TYR A 134 -9.08 -20.51 0.06
N ASP A 135 -10.11 -20.54 -0.78
CA ASP A 135 -11.50 -20.39 -0.39
C ASP A 135 -12.17 -21.76 -0.28
N PHE A 136 -12.87 -21.97 0.83
CA PHE A 136 -13.56 -23.21 1.17
C PHE A 136 -15.03 -22.97 1.45
N ASP A 137 -15.89 -23.85 0.93
CA ASP A 137 -17.29 -23.94 1.34
C ASP A 137 -17.38 -25.02 2.43
N HIS A 138 -17.51 -24.57 3.67
CA HIS A 138 -17.59 -25.41 4.86
C HIS A 138 -18.75 -24.97 5.74
N GLU A 139 -19.59 -25.91 6.19
CA GLU A 139 -20.76 -25.63 7.01
C GLU A 139 -20.41 -25.07 8.39
N GLU A 140 -19.32 -25.55 9.00
CA GLU A 140 -18.81 -25.10 10.28
C GLU A 140 -17.69 -24.06 10.11
N PRO A 141 -17.63 -23.01 10.98
CA PRO A 141 -16.53 -22.05 10.93
C PRO A 141 -15.19 -22.68 11.30
N PHE A 142 -14.14 -22.45 10.50
CA PHE A 142 -12.79 -22.80 10.91
C PHE A 142 -12.35 -21.98 12.12
N THR A 143 -11.74 -22.65 13.08
CA THR A 143 -11.20 -22.04 14.31
C THR A 143 -9.68 -21.85 14.22
N PRO A 144 -9.06 -21.03 15.09
CA PRO A 144 -7.60 -20.94 15.17
C PRO A 144 -6.90 -22.29 15.44
N GLU A 145 -7.54 -23.19 16.20
CA GLU A 145 -7.04 -24.54 16.48
C GLU A 145 -7.03 -25.40 15.22
N ASP A 146 -7.98 -25.18 14.31
CA ASP A 146 -8.04 -25.92 13.04
C ASP A 146 -6.90 -25.54 12.12
N LEU A 147 -6.44 -24.28 12.14
CA LEU A 147 -5.24 -23.88 11.39
C LEU A 147 -4.02 -24.71 11.80
N GLY A 148 -3.85 -24.99 13.10
CA GLY A 148 -2.78 -25.86 13.59
C GLY A 148 -2.89 -27.30 13.11
N LYS A 149 -4.12 -27.86 13.04
CA LYS A 149 -4.37 -29.19 12.48
C LYS A 149 -4.07 -29.26 10.99
N ILE A 150 -4.51 -28.24 10.25
CA ILE A 150 -4.26 -28.13 8.81
C ILE A 150 -2.75 -28.00 8.54
N GLU A 151 -2.02 -27.14 9.25
CA GLU A 151 -0.57 -27.02 9.10
C GLU A 151 0.17 -28.35 9.34
N LYS A 152 -0.22 -29.08 10.39
CA LYS A 152 0.35 -30.39 10.68
C LYS A 152 0.11 -31.34 9.52
N LYS A 153 -1.12 -31.39 8.99
CA LYS A 153 -1.49 -32.24 7.87
C LYS A 153 -0.77 -31.84 6.58
N MET A 154 -0.59 -30.56 6.33
CA MET A 154 0.20 -30.05 5.20
C MET A 154 1.66 -30.54 5.27
N ARG A 155 2.29 -30.48 6.46
CA ARG A 155 3.65 -31.01 6.66
C ARG A 155 3.73 -32.53 6.45
N GLU A 156 2.69 -33.28 6.86
CA GLU A 156 2.59 -34.71 6.58
C GLU A 156 2.57 -34.96 5.05
N ILE A 157 1.73 -34.23 4.31
CA ILE A 157 1.62 -34.34 2.84
C ILE A 157 2.94 -33.98 2.15
N ILE A 158 3.64 -32.93 2.57
CA ILE A 158 4.95 -32.55 2.05
C ILE A 158 5.95 -33.71 2.22
N ASN A 159 5.94 -34.35 3.38
CA ASN A 159 6.84 -35.44 3.72
C ASN A 159 6.54 -36.76 2.98
N LEU A 160 5.34 -36.91 2.39
CA LEU A 160 5.03 -38.05 1.53
C LEU A 160 5.87 -38.05 0.24
N ARG A 161 6.41 -36.88 -0.17
CA ARG A 161 7.22 -36.72 -1.38
C ARG A 161 6.47 -37.13 -2.64
N ASP A 162 5.16 -36.88 -2.67
CA ASP A 162 4.30 -37.25 -3.79
C ASP A 162 4.75 -36.54 -5.07
N VAL A 163 4.84 -37.28 -6.15
CA VAL A 163 5.11 -36.73 -7.49
C VAL A 163 3.89 -35.96 -7.98
N VAL A 164 4.13 -34.74 -8.47
CA VAL A 164 3.10 -33.93 -9.10
C VAL A 164 3.01 -34.32 -10.58
N ARG A 165 1.82 -34.65 -11.06
CA ARG A 165 1.56 -35.06 -12.43
C ARG A 165 0.49 -34.15 -13.06
N THR A 166 0.60 -33.88 -14.34
CA THR A 166 -0.38 -33.11 -15.08
C THR A 166 -1.03 -33.96 -16.19
N GLU A 167 -2.33 -33.79 -16.39
CA GLU A 167 -3.10 -34.45 -17.43
C GLU A 167 -3.98 -33.43 -18.15
N LEU A 168 -4.12 -33.57 -19.48
CA LEU A 168 -5.06 -32.81 -20.25
C LEU A 168 -6.35 -33.62 -20.43
N TRP A 169 -7.45 -33.03 -19.97
CA TRP A 169 -8.78 -33.64 -20.10
C TRP A 169 -9.65 -32.87 -21.07
N ASP A 170 -10.55 -33.59 -21.74
CA ASP A 170 -11.65 -32.92 -22.41
C ASP A 170 -12.65 -32.38 -21.37
N ARG A 171 -13.38 -31.32 -21.75
CA ARG A 171 -14.31 -30.61 -20.89
C ARG A 171 -15.38 -31.54 -20.31
N LYS A 172 -15.94 -32.44 -21.13
CA LYS A 172 -17.01 -33.36 -20.75
C LYS A 172 -16.53 -34.29 -19.63
N LYS A 173 -15.36 -34.90 -19.79
CA LYS A 173 -14.71 -35.77 -18.81
C LYS A 173 -14.49 -34.99 -17.49
N ALA A 174 -13.98 -33.77 -17.56
CA ALA A 174 -13.71 -32.94 -16.37
C ALA A 174 -15.02 -32.58 -15.62
N VAL A 175 -16.06 -32.16 -16.34
CA VAL A 175 -17.36 -31.84 -15.75
C VAL A 175 -18.01 -33.07 -15.13
N GLU A 176 -18.01 -34.25 -15.81
CA GLU A 176 -18.56 -35.49 -15.26
C GLU A 176 -17.83 -35.92 -13.99
N TYR A 177 -16.50 -35.76 -13.97
CA TYR A 177 -15.69 -36.07 -12.81
C TYR A 177 -16.07 -35.19 -11.59
N TYR A 178 -16.13 -33.87 -11.76
CA TYR A 178 -16.47 -32.97 -10.64
C TYR A 178 -17.95 -33.05 -10.25
N LYS A 179 -18.86 -33.44 -11.15
CA LYS A 179 -20.24 -33.81 -10.79
C LYS A 179 -20.28 -35.00 -9.85
N ALA A 180 -19.52 -36.06 -10.15
CA ALA A 180 -19.41 -37.24 -9.31
C ALA A 180 -18.80 -36.93 -7.92
N LYS A 181 -17.87 -35.99 -7.86
CA LYS A 181 -17.22 -35.49 -6.63
C LYS A 181 -18.09 -34.47 -5.87
N LYS A 182 -19.19 -34.00 -6.42
CA LYS A 182 -20.06 -32.95 -5.87
C LYS A 182 -19.33 -31.61 -5.62
N GLU A 183 -18.46 -31.23 -6.56
CA GLU A 183 -17.65 -29.99 -6.52
C GLU A 183 -18.24 -28.95 -7.50
N PRO A 184 -19.31 -28.24 -7.12
CA PRO A 184 -20.03 -27.33 -8.03
C PRO A 184 -19.17 -26.13 -8.45
N TYR A 185 -18.29 -25.62 -7.58
CA TYR A 185 -17.41 -24.49 -7.89
C TYR A 185 -16.40 -24.82 -8.99
N LYS A 186 -15.88 -26.06 -9.02
CA LYS A 186 -14.97 -26.53 -10.08
C LYS A 186 -15.68 -26.64 -11.42
N ILE A 187 -16.95 -27.03 -11.43
CA ILE A 187 -17.77 -27.09 -12.65
C ILE A 187 -17.95 -25.66 -13.20
N GLU A 188 -18.34 -24.72 -12.34
CA GLU A 188 -18.49 -23.30 -12.74
C GLU A 188 -17.17 -22.68 -13.26
N LEU A 189 -16.03 -23.05 -12.67
CA LEU A 189 -14.72 -22.62 -13.17
C LEU A 189 -14.42 -23.20 -14.55
N ILE A 190 -14.77 -24.49 -14.79
CA ILE A 190 -14.61 -25.12 -16.10
C ILE A 190 -15.49 -24.43 -17.15
N ASP A 191 -16.74 -24.09 -16.80
CA ASP A 191 -17.67 -23.42 -17.70
C ASP A 191 -17.19 -22.02 -18.10
N ALA A 192 -16.44 -21.36 -17.23
CA ALA A 192 -15.84 -20.05 -17.50
C ALA A 192 -14.55 -20.12 -18.36
N ILE A 193 -13.96 -21.30 -18.56
CA ILE A 193 -12.80 -21.47 -19.45
C ILE A 193 -13.31 -21.44 -20.92
N PRO A 194 -12.66 -20.69 -21.84
CA PRO A 194 -13.05 -20.68 -23.26
C PRO A 194 -13.13 -22.09 -23.86
N GLU A 195 -14.10 -22.31 -24.73
CA GLU A 195 -14.39 -23.67 -25.33
C GLU A 195 -13.16 -24.31 -25.98
N ASN A 196 -12.28 -23.51 -26.57
CA ASN A 196 -11.09 -23.98 -27.27
C ASN A 196 -9.86 -24.18 -26.36
N ASP A 197 -9.96 -23.87 -25.07
CA ASP A 197 -8.88 -24.06 -24.13
C ASP A 197 -8.93 -25.47 -23.52
N ASN A 198 -7.75 -26.06 -23.31
CA ASN A 198 -7.63 -27.38 -22.69
C ASN A 198 -7.89 -27.28 -21.17
N ILE A 199 -8.58 -28.27 -20.63
CA ILE A 199 -8.77 -28.43 -19.20
C ILE A 199 -7.56 -29.19 -18.64
N ARG A 200 -6.85 -28.57 -17.72
CA ARG A 200 -5.64 -29.11 -17.12
C ARG A 200 -5.93 -29.58 -15.71
N MET A 201 -5.58 -30.83 -15.41
CA MET A 201 -5.70 -31.45 -14.10
C MET A 201 -4.31 -31.72 -13.54
N TYR A 202 -4.08 -31.34 -12.29
CA TYR A 202 -2.87 -31.63 -11.55
C TYR A 202 -3.13 -32.61 -10.42
N TRP A 203 -2.26 -33.57 -10.27
CA TRP A 203 -2.34 -34.63 -9.27
C TRP A 203 -1.20 -34.47 -8.27
N HIS A 204 -1.54 -34.41 -6.97
CA HIS A 204 -0.62 -34.50 -5.85
C HIS A 204 -0.85 -35.85 -5.16
N GLY A 205 -0.11 -36.87 -5.55
CA GLY A 205 -0.39 -38.23 -5.16
C GLY A 205 -1.75 -38.71 -5.67
N ASN A 206 -2.70 -39.01 -4.76
CA ASN A 206 -4.06 -39.46 -5.10
C ASN A 206 -5.10 -38.31 -5.11
N TRP A 207 -4.70 -37.10 -4.71
CA TRP A 207 -5.57 -35.91 -4.76
C TRP A 207 -5.29 -35.08 -6.01
N GLN A 208 -6.32 -34.46 -6.55
CA GLN A 208 -6.18 -33.66 -7.75
C GLN A 208 -7.01 -32.38 -7.70
N ASP A 209 -6.58 -31.43 -8.51
CA ASP A 209 -7.28 -30.15 -8.70
C ASP A 209 -7.21 -29.65 -10.14
N LEU A 210 -8.19 -28.79 -10.49
CA LEU A 210 -8.21 -28.01 -11.72
C LEU A 210 -7.26 -26.84 -11.58
N CYS A 211 -6.22 -26.76 -12.40
CA CYS A 211 -5.24 -25.69 -12.31
C CYS A 211 -4.59 -25.36 -13.65
N ARG A 212 -4.15 -24.12 -13.82
CA ARG A 212 -3.38 -23.71 -15.00
C ARG A 212 -1.92 -24.11 -14.92
N GLY A 213 -1.38 -24.33 -13.71
CA GLY A 213 0.04 -24.55 -13.47
C GLY A 213 0.92 -23.32 -13.76
N PRO A 214 2.25 -23.44 -13.78
CA PRO A 214 3.01 -24.66 -13.49
C PRO A 214 3.04 -25.05 -12.02
N HIS A 215 3.56 -26.25 -11.72
CA HIS A 215 3.77 -26.80 -10.39
C HIS A 215 5.18 -27.34 -10.22
N LEU A 216 5.60 -27.56 -8.95
CA LEU A 216 6.81 -28.27 -8.60
C LEU A 216 6.74 -29.74 -9.03
N GLN A 217 7.88 -30.42 -9.18
CA GLN A 217 7.91 -31.83 -9.59
C GLN A 217 7.37 -32.79 -8.52
N ASN A 218 7.55 -32.43 -7.25
CA ASN A 218 7.08 -33.22 -6.12
C ASN A 218 6.91 -32.34 -4.87
N THR A 219 6.08 -32.80 -3.94
CA THR A 219 5.76 -32.06 -2.70
C THR A 219 6.98 -31.82 -1.81
N ALA A 220 8.05 -32.65 -1.88
CA ALA A 220 9.26 -32.45 -1.08
C ALA A 220 10.11 -31.24 -1.49
N GLN A 221 9.83 -30.61 -2.63
CA GLN A 221 10.48 -29.36 -3.02
C GLN A 221 9.90 -28.14 -2.29
N VAL A 222 8.77 -28.31 -1.57
CA VAL A 222 8.21 -27.29 -0.68
C VAL A 222 8.92 -27.33 0.67
N PRO A 223 9.48 -26.20 1.16
CA PRO A 223 10.10 -26.14 2.48
C PRO A 223 9.07 -26.30 3.61
N ALA A 224 9.04 -27.47 4.27
CA ALA A 224 8.03 -27.80 5.27
C ALA A 224 8.07 -26.93 6.55
N ASP A 225 9.16 -26.21 6.80
CA ASP A 225 9.38 -25.35 7.96
C ASP A 225 9.36 -23.84 7.60
N ALA A 226 9.07 -23.50 6.33
CA ALA A 226 9.10 -22.13 5.84
C ALA A 226 7.73 -21.56 5.46
N PHE A 227 6.64 -22.11 6.00
CA PHE A 227 5.29 -21.58 5.83
C PHE A 227 4.51 -21.56 7.16
N LYS A 228 3.47 -20.72 7.20
CA LYS A 228 2.53 -20.62 8.33
C LYS A 228 1.14 -20.22 7.83
N LEU A 229 0.09 -20.82 8.39
CA LEU A 229 -1.29 -20.36 8.23
C LEU A 229 -1.55 -19.20 9.19
N MET A 230 -2.18 -18.14 8.71
CA MET A 230 -2.26 -16.86 9.42
C MET A 230 -3.65 -16.62 10.02
N SER A 231 -4.69 -16.69 9.19
CA SER A 231 -6.04 -16.26 9.59
C SER A 231 -7.11 -16.89 8.71
N VAL A 232 -8.35 -16.83 9.22
CA VAL A 232 -9.56 -17.14 8.46
C VAL A 232 -10.35 -15.85 8.28
N ALA A 233 -10.93 -15.64 7.11
CA ALA A 233 -11.82 -14.53 6.80
C ALA A 233 -13.00 -15.00 5.96
N GLY A 234 -14.14 -14.30 6.04
CA GLY A 234 -15.24 -14.49 5.09
C GLY A 234 -14.91 -13.88 3.72
N ALA A 235 -15.32 -14.54 2.64
CA ALA A 235 -15.19 -14.04 1.29
C ALA A 235 -16.37 -14.50 0.43
N TYR A 236 -17.05 -13.58 -0.25
CA TYR A 236 -18.10 -13.97 -1.17
C TYR A 236 -17.54 -14.60 -2.44
N TRP A 237 -18.19 -15.67 -2.92
CA TRP A 237 -17.79 -16.32 -4.16
C TRP A 237 -17.75 -15.32 -5.32
N ARG A 238 -16.59 -15.19 -5.99
CA ARG A 238 -16.29 -14.22 -7.04
C ARG A 238 -16.50 -12.74 -6.64
N GLY A 239 -16.52 -12.43 -5.35
CA GLY A 239 -16.71 -11.07 -4.86
C GLY A 239 -18.14 -10.55 -4.93
N ASP A 240 -19.12 -11.40 -5.25
CA ASP A 240 -20.51 -11.05 -5.33
C ASP A 240 -21.21 -11.32 -3.99
N SER A 241 -21.65 -10.26 -3.30
CA SER A 241 -22.31 -10.33 -2.00
C SER A 241 -23.66 -11.07 -2.01
N ASN A 242 -24.26 -11.32 -3.18
CA ASN A 242 -25.48 -12.10 -3.34
C ASN A 242 -25.22 -13.61 -3.44
N ARG A 243 -23.94 -14.01 -3.49
CA ARG A 243 -23.53 -15.41 -3.61
C ARG A 243 -23.06 -16.00 -2.28
N GLN A 244 -22.74 -17.30 -2.28
CA GLN A 244 -22.30 -18.03 -1.10
C GLN A 244 -21.10 -17.35 -0.44
N MET A 245 -21.21 -17.13 0.88
CA MET A 245 -20.08 -16.73 1.70
C MET A 245 -19.21 -17.95 1.97
N LEU A 246 -17.95 -17.87 1.56
CA LEU A 246 -16.91 -18.88 1.72
C LEU A 246 -15.99 -18.50 2.89
N GLN A 247 -15.22 -19.47 3.35
CA GLN A 247 -14.20 -19.26 4.35
C GLN A 247 -12.83 -19.26 3.68
N ARG A 248 -12.13 -18.15 3.77
CA ARG A 248 -10.81 -17.92 3.18
C ARG A 248 -9.73 -18.13 4.22
N ILE A 249 -8.86 -19.11 3.99
CA ILE A 249 -7.68 -19.33 4.83
C ILE A 249 -6.47 -18.69 4.15
N TYR A 250 -5.78 -17.81 4.89
CA TYR A 250 -4.54 -17.17 4.44
C TYR A 250 -3.32 -17.91 4.97
N GLY A 251 -2.31 -18.06 4.12
CA GLY A 251 -0.99 -18.55 4.49
C GLY A 251 0.13 -17.68 3.97
N VAL A 252 1.28 -17.69 4.64
CA VAL A 252 2.51 -17.04 4.22
C VAL A 252 3.60 -18.09 4.00
N ALA A 253 4.47 -17.89 2.99
CA ALA A 253 5.58 -18.79 2.72
C ALA A 253 6.80 -18.07 2.17
N PHE A 254 7.94 -18.64 2.52
CA PHE A 254 9.27 -18.20 2.10
C PHE A 254 10.11 -19.42 1.67
N LEU A 255 11.28 -19.17 1.06
CA LEU A 255 12.16 -20.25 0.62
C LEU A 255 12.96 -20.90 1.76
N ASN A 256 12.96 -20.29 2.93
CA ASN A 256 13.64 -20.81 4.13
C ASN A 256 12.96 -20.32 5.42
N LYS A 257 13.22 -21.03 6.50
CA LYS A 257 12.69 -20.76 7.83
C LYS A 257 13.08 -19.39 8.40
N GLU A 258 14.27 -18.91 8.06
CA GLU A 258 14.78 -17.64 8.57
C GLU A 258 13.98 -16.46 8.03
N SER A 259 13.75 -16.42 6.72
CA SER A 259 12.91 -15.41 6.08
C SER A 259 11.46 -15.44 6.59
N LEU A 260 10.91 -16.63 6.86
CA LEU A 260 9.60 -16.75 7.51
C LEU A 260 9.63 -16.13 8.91
N ARG A 261 10.64 -16.43 9.72
CA ARG A 261 10.76 -15.89 11.07
C ARG A 261 10.88 -14.36 11.06
N GLU A 262 11.69 -13.82 10.18
CA GLU A 262 11.85 -12.37 9.97
C GLU A 262 10.51 -11.72 9.64
N HIS A 263 9.76 -12.30 8.69
CA HIS A 263 8.44 -11.79 8.32
C HIS A 263 7.43 -11.86 9.48
N LEU A 264 7.38 -12.96 10.23
CA LEU A 264 6.50 -13.08 11.40
C LEU A 264 6.85 -12.09 12.50
N ASN A 265 8.16 -11.87 12.77
CA ASN A 265 8.62 -10.84 13.70
C ASN A 265 8.20 -9.44 13.22
N MET A 266 8.34 -9.15 11.93
CA MET A 266 7.88 -7.88 11.34
C MET A 266 6.38 -7.68 11.55
N LEU A 267 5.55 -8.71 11.33
CA LEU A 267 4.10 -8.64 11.56
C LEU A 267 3.76 -8.42 13.04
N GLU A 268 4.48 -9.09 13.95
CA GLU A 268 4.29 -8.90 15.39
C GLU A 268 4.66 -7.46 15.81
N GLU A 269 5.79 -6.95 15.31
CA GLU A 269 6.18 -5.55 15.55
C GLU A 269 5.18 -4.56 14.93
N ALA A 270 4.65 -4.84 13.73
CA ALA A 270 3.59 -4.05 13.12
C ALA A 270 2.33 -3.99 14.00
N ALA A 271 1.89 -5.14 14.55
CA ALA A 271 0.74 -5.19 15.44
C ALA A 271 0.94 -4.41 16.76
N LYS A 272 2.17 -4.39 17.28
CA LYS A 272 2.52 -3.57 18.47
C LYS A 272 2.47 -2.07 18.19
N ARG A 273 2.73 -1.67 16.93
CA ARG A 273 2.80 -0.28 16.48
C ARG A 273 1.50 0.21 15.85
N ASP A 274 0.49 -0.64 15.72
CA ASP A 274 -0.78 -0.31 15.07
C ASP A 274 -1.36 1.01 15.62
N HIS A 275 -1.56 1.98 14.73
CA HIS A 275 -2.03 3.32 15.06
C HIS A 275 -3.40 3.33 15.76
N ARG A 276 -4.25 2.32 15.51
CA ARG A 276 -5.57 2.19 16.16
C ARG A 276 -5.42 1.83 17.64
N LYS A 277 -4.49 0.92 17.94
CA LYS A 277 -4.15 0.54 19.31
C LYS A 277 -3.47 1.68 20.04
N LEU A 278 -2.41 2.24 19.47
CA LEU A 278 -1.67 3.35 20.06
C LEU A 278 -2.54 4.62 20.17
N GLY A 279 -3.38 4.89 19.17
CA GLY A 279 -4.34 5.99 19.20
C GLY A 279 -5.28 5.92 20.39
N LYS A 280 -5.76 4.71 20.72
CA LYS A 280 -6.58 4.48 21.91
C LYS A 280 -5.77 4.63 23.22
N GLU A 281 -4.55 4.06 23.30
CA GLU A 281 -3.67 4.15 24.47
C GLU A 281 -3.25 5.60 24.77
N MET A 282 -3.08 6.43 23.74
CA MET A 282 -2.67 7.84 23.83
C MET A 282 -3.87 8.81 23.86
N ASP A 283 -5.09 8.31 23.75
CA ASP A 283 -6.32 9.11 23.68
C ASP A 283 -6.30 10.15 22.54
N LEU A 284 -6.06 9.66 21.29
CA LEU A 284 -5.89 10.55 20.14
C LEU A 284 -7.16 10.74 19.32
N PHE A 285 -7.91 9.67 19.07
CA PHE A 285 -9.09 9.66 18.20
C PHE A 285 -9.94 8.40 18.39
N HIS A 286 -11.17 8.47 17.88
CA HIS A 286 -12.00 7.29 17.66
C HIS A 286 -12.78 7.41 16.35
N MET A 287 -13.40 6.33 15.93
CA MET A 287 -14.34 6.22 14.81
C MET A 287 -15.59 5.52 15.29
N GLN A 288 -16.74 5.88 14.72
CA GLN A 288 -18.03 5.30 15.10
C GLN A 288 -18.95 5.15 13.87
N GLU A 289 -20.03 4.39 14.05
CA GLU A 289 -20.92 3.96 12.95
C GLU A 289 -21.69 5.10 12.30
N GLU A 290 -21.97 6.18 13.04
CA GLU A 290 -22.71 7.33 12.53
C GLU A 290 -21.91 8.16 11.51
N ALA A 291 -20.57 7.99 11.49
CA ALA A 291 -19.70 8.69 10.55
C ALA A 291 -18.64 7.74 9.98
N PRO A 292 -19.02 6.74 9.15
CA PRO A 292 -18.10 5.71 8.68
C PRO A 292 -17.01 6.30 7.80
N GLY A 293 -15.75 6.04 8.19
CA GLY A 293 -14.58 6.59 7.50
C GLY A 293 -14.29 8.06 7.82
N GLN A 294 -14.91 8.63 8.85
CA GLN A 294 -14.62 9.95 9.42
C GLN A 294 -13.94 9.77 10.79
N ILE A 295 -13.15 10.76 11.20
CA ILE A 295 -12.37 10.68 12.42
C ILE A 295 -12.88 11.68 13.44
N PHE A 296 -13.13 11.21 14.66
CA PHE A 296 -13.37 12.07 15.82
C PHE A 296 -12.05 12.27 16.55
N TRP A 297 -11.46 13.44 16.37
CA TRP A 297 -10.20 13.79 17.01
C TRP A 297 -10.43 14.21 18.47
N HIS A 298 -9.71 13.56 19.39
CA HIS A 298 -9.65 13.96 20.80
C HIS A 298 -8.65 15.11 21.00
N PRO A 299 -8.65 15.79 22.14
CA PRO A 299 -7.74 16.92 22.38
C PRO A 299 -6.26 16.62 22.11
N ASN A 300 -5.79 15.42 22.50
CA ASN A 300 -4.41 15.00 22.25
C ASN A 300 -4.13 14.79 20.73
N GLY A 301 -5.02 14.13 20.03
CA GLY A 301 -4.87 13.91 18.57
C GLY A 301 -4.97 15.22 17.80
N TRP A 302 -5.93 16.07 18.16
CA TRP A 302 -6.08 17.37 17.55
C TRP A 302 -4.86 18.28 17.80
N LYS A 303 -4.21 18.12 18.94
CA LYS A 303 -2.96 18.84 19.22
C LYS A 303 -1.84 18.42 18.29
N ILE A 304 -1.66 17.12 18.03
CA ILE A 304 -0.68 16.62 17.03
C ILE A 304 -1.00 17.19 15.65
N TYR A 305 -2.26 17.15 15.28
CA TYR A 305 -2.76 17.65 14.01
C TYR A 305 -2.42 19.13 13.79
N THR A 306 -2.76 19.98 14.76
CA THR A 306 -2.51 21.43 14.67
C THR A 306 -1.02 21.77 14.69
N LEU A 307 -0.21 21.06 15.49
CA LEU A 307 1.25 21.26 15.51
C LEU A 307 1.90 20.90 14.15
N LEU A 308 1.45 19.81 13.55
CA LEU A 308 1.94 19.42 12.22
C LEU A 308 1.47 20.41 11.15
N GLN A 309 0.22 20.89 11.23
CA GLN A 309 -0.33 21.88 10.31
C GLN A 309 0.43 23.21 10.43
N ASP A 310 0.70 23.68 11.64
CA ASP A 310 1.48 24.92 11.86
C ASP A 310 2.92 24.79 11.36
N TYR A 311 3.56 23.64 11.54
CA TYR A 311 4.86 23.34 10.95
C TYR A 311 4.79 23.43 9.42
N MET A 312 3.84 22.75 8.80
CA MET A 312 3.70 22.77 7.34
C MET A 312 3.36 24.17 6.81
N ARG A 313 2.57 24.96 7.53
CA ARG A 313 2.26 26.36 7.16
C ARG A 313 3.52 27.20 7.09
N ARG A 314 4.39 27.14 8.12
CA ARG A 314 5.66 27.86 8.11
C ARG A 314 6.58 27.39 6.97
N GLN A 315 6.63 26.10 6.70
CA GLN A 315 7.43 25.55 5.59
C GLN A 315 6.91 26.02 4.23
N GLN A 316 5.59 26.03 4.02
CA GLN A 316 4.97 26.53 2.79
C GLN A 316 5.20 28.03 2.61
N GLU A 317 5.03 28.81 3.67
CA GLU A 317 5.26 30.25 3.64
C GLU A 317 6.74 30.58 3.30
N ALA A 318 7.69 29.89 3.92
CA ALA A 318 9.12 29.98 3.58
C ALA A 318 9.42 29.55 2.12
N GLY A 319 8.63 28.60 1.57
CA GLY A 319 8.70 28.18 0.17
C GLY A 319 8.04 29.15 -0.81
N GLY A 320 7.46 30.25 -0.33
CA GLY A 320 6.78 31.27 -1.16
C GLY A 320 5.41 30.82 -1.67
N TYR A 321 4.72 29.97 -0.91
CA TYR A 321 3.31 29.62 -1.16
C TYR A 321 2.38 30.61 -0.47
N VAL A 322 1.27 30.94 -1.13
CA VAL A 322 0.17 31.69 -0.55
C VAL A 322 -0.93 30.72 -0.14
N GLU A 323 -1.38 30.82 1.12
CA GLU A 323 -2.46 29.96 1.64
C GLU A 323 -3.80 30.48 1.16
N VAL A 324 -4.64 29.59 0.63
CA VAL A 324 -6.02 29.85 0.21
C VAL A 324 -6.98 28.87 0.90
N ASN A 325 -8.28 29.17 0.85
CA ASN A 325 -9.32 28.26 1.35
C ASN A 325 -10.51 28.29 0.38
N THR A 326 -10.91 27.12 -0.10
CA THR A 326 -11.97 26.98 -1.10
C THR A 326 -13.20 26.24 -0.55
N PRO A 327 -14.40 26.46 -1.13
CA PRO A 327 -15.62 25.82 -0.66
C PRO A 327 -15.56 24.29 -0.65
N GLN A 328 -16.21 23.67 0.33
CA GLN A 328 -16.31 22.21 0.42
C GLN A 328 -17.44 21.62 -0.45
N VAL A 329 -18.57 22.34 -0.52
CA VAL A 329 -19.73 21.96 -1.34
C VAL A 329 -19.68 22.78 -2.61
N VAL A 330 -19.61 22.12 -3.76
CA VAL A 330 -19.43 22.77 -5.06
C VAL A 330 -20.42 22.19 -6.08
N ASP A 331 -20.99 23.08 -6.90
CA ASP A 331 -21.95 22.72 -7.94
C ASP A 331 -21.36 21.74 -8.95
N ARG A 332 -22.20 20.82 -9.42
CA ARG A 332 -21.88 19.78 -10.43
C ARG A 332 -21.19 20.35 -11.67
N LYS A 333 -21.57 21.54 -12.10
CA LYS A 333 -21.05 22.17 -13.31
C LYS A 333 -19.52 22.27 -13.31
N LEU A 334 -18.90 22.66 -12.18
CA LEU A 334 -17.44 22.74 -12.08
C LEU A 334 -16.78 21.37 -12.24
N TRP A 335 -17.42 20.32 -11.74
CA TRP A 335 -16.93 18.94 -11.85
C TRP A 335 -17.07 18.41 -13.28
N GLU A 336 -18.12 18.78 -14.02
CA GLU A 336 -18.29 18.48 -15.45
C GLU A 336 -17.25 19.22 -16.30
N GLU A 337 -17.09 20.51 -16.11
CA GLU A 337 -16.11 21.33 -16.84
C GLU A 337 -14.68 20.82 -16.65
N SER A 338 -14.31 20.45 -15.44
CA SER A 338 -12.98 19.91 -15.13
C SER A 338 -12.80 18.43 -15.54
N GLY A 339 -13.89 17.71 -15.84
CA GLY A 339 -13.86 16.28 -16.22
C GLY A 339 -13.87 15.31 -15.04
N HIS A 340 -13.95 15.80 -13.82
CA HIS A 340 -14.03 14.93 -12.63
C HIS A 340 -15.35 14.16 -12.58
N TRP A 341 -16.43 14.75 -13.06
CA TRP A 341 -17.74 14.10 -13.09
C TRP A 341 -17.72 12.81 -13.91
N ASP A 342 -17.11 12.83 -15.09
CA ASP A 342 -17.06 11.68 -16.00
C ASP A 342 -16.07 10.59 -15.56
N LYS A 343 -14.99 10.99 -14.86
CA LYS A 343 -13.86 10.11 -14.57
C LYS A 343 -13.76 9.66 -13.11
N TYR A 344 -14.47 10.35 -12.20
CA TYR A 344 -14.28 10.20 -10.76
C TYR A 344 -15.59 10.17 -9.96
N GLN A 345 -16.76 10.22 -10.61
CA GLN A 345 -18.07 10.31 -9.97
C GLN A 345 -18.33 9.20 -8.95
N GLU A 346 -17.88 7.97 -9.22
CA GLU A 346 -18.06 6.81 -8.33
C GLU A 346 -17.40 6.99 -6.94
N HIS A 347 -16.46 7.93 -6.84
CA HIS A 347 -15.77 8.26 -5.59
C HIS A 347 -16.25 9.57 -4.97
N MET A 348 -17.32 10.18 -5.48
CA MET A 348 -17.82 11.46 -4.98
C MET A 348 -19.02 11.28 -4.05
N PHE A 349 -19.10 12.11 -3.02
CA PHE A 349 -20.32 12.31 -2.25
C PHE A 349 -21.22 13.34 -2.97
N ILE A 350 -22.33 12.87 -3.49
CA ILE A 350 -23.30 13.70 -4.21
C ILE A 350 -24.35 14.24 -3.21
N VAL A 351 -24.63 15.53 -3.27
CA VAL A 351 -25.60 16.23 -2.43
C VAL A 351 -26.69 16.82 -3.33
N GLU A 352 -27.87 16.25 -3.26
CA GLU A 352 -29.05 16.79 -3.93
C GLU A 352 -29.83 17.71 -2.97
N VAL A 353 -30.17 18.90 -3.43
CA VAL A 353 -30.96 19.86 -2.67
C VAL A 353 -32.25 20.19 -3.47
N ASP A 354 -33.39 19.90 -2.86
CA ASP A 354 -34.69 20.29 -3.38
C ASP A 354 -35.01 21.76 -2.96
N GLU A 355 -35.06 22.64 -3.92
CA GLU A 355 -35.50 24.02 -3.69
C GLU A 355 -36.98 24.15 -4.06
N GLU A 356 -37.80 24.61 -3.12
CA GLU A 356 -39.29 24.63 -3.21
C GLU A 356 -39.85 25.37 -4.45
N HIS A 357 -39.05 26.21 -5.12
CA HIS A 357 -39.43 26.97 -6.30
C HIS A 357 -38.50 26.79 -7.51
N ALA A 358 -37.51 25.88 -7.44
CA ALA A 358 -36.65 25.59 -8.57
C ALA A 358 -37.31 24.60 -9.54
N ARG A 359 -37.06 24.78 -10.83
CA ARG A 359 -37.55 23.85 -11.87
C ARG A 359 -36.83 22.51 -11.85
N GLU A 360 -35.59 22.47 -11.33
CA GLU A 360 -34.73 21.31 -11.25
C GLU A 360 -34.03 21.28 -9.90
N LYS A 361 -33.69 20.10 -9.42
CA LYS A 361 -32.88 19.91 -8.20
C LYS A 361 -31.46 20.48 -8.40
N SER A 362 -30.96 21.16 -7.39
CA SER A 362 -29.54 21.53 -7.35
C SER A 362 -28.69 20.30 -7.00
N ILE A 363 -27.75 19.94 -7.88
CA ILE A 363 -26.84 18.83 -7.68
C ILE A 363 -25.46 19.39 -7.37
N ASN A 364 -25.01 19.10 -6.18
CA ASN A 364 -23.69 19.49 -5.67
C ASN A 364 -22.87 18.26 -5.31
N ALA A 365 -21.59 18.43 -5.08
CA ALA A 365 -20.74 17.39 -4.50
C ALA A 365 -19.85 17.98 -3.40
N LEU A 366 -19.55 17.17 -2.39
CA LEU A 366 -18.42 17.44 -1.51
C LEU A 366 -17.14 17.29 -2.33
N LYS A 367 -16.25 18.29 -2.30
CA LYS A 367 -15.04 18.28 -3.12
C LYS A 367 -14.17 17.06 -2.83
N PRO A 368 -13.84 16.23 -3.85
CA PRO A 368 -12.91 15.13 -3.71
C PRO A 368 -11.44 15.57 -3.86
N MET A 369 -11.23 16.74 -4.47
CA MET A 369 -9.94 17.36 -4.80
C MET A 369 -10.07 18.89 -4.79
N ASN A 370 -8.96 19.60 -4.60
CA ASN A 370 -8.93 21.08 -4.55
C ASN A 370 -8.65 21.72 -5.91
N CYS A 371 -8.08 20.98 -6.86
CA CYS A 371 -7.54 21.51 -8.12
C CYS A 371 -8.51 22.37 -8.93
N PRO A 372 -9.78 22.00 -9.22
CA PRO A 372 -10.67 22.88 -9.97
C PRO A 372 -10.98 24.18 -9.24
N CYS A 373 -11.07 24.14 -7.90
CA CYS A 373 -11.32 25.34 -7.10
C CYS A 373 -10.13 26.30 -7.11
N HIS A 374 -8.90 25.79 -7.09
CA HIS A 374 -7.69 26.62 -7.20
C HIS A 374 -7.62 27.31 -8.57
N VAL A 375 -8.04 26.63 -9.64
CA VAL A 375 -8.13 27.28 -10.97
C VAL A 375 -9.16 28.42 -10.94
N GLN A 376 -10.29 28.27 -10.20
CA GLN A 376 -11.26 29.36 -10.06
C GLN A 376 -10.67 30.56 -9.29
N VAL A 377 -9.81 30.33 -8.30
CA VAL A 377 -9.07 31.39 -7.60
C VAL A 377 -8.06 32.04 -8.54
N TYR A 378 -7.31 31.25 -9.30
CA TYR A 378 -6.35 31.73 -10.30
C TYR A 378 -7.03 32.64 -11.33
N ASN A 379 -8.20 32.29 -11.81
CA ASN A 379 -8.93 33.03 -12.83
C ASN A 379 -9.49 34.37 -12.35
N GLN A 380 -9.38 34.69 -11.04
CA GLN A 380 -9.76 36.01 -10.56
C GLN A 380 -8.72 37.06 -10.92
N GLY A 381 -9.09 37.98 -11.81
CA GLY A 381 -8.22 39.03 -12.32
C GLY A 381 -7.24 38.55 -13.40
N ILE A 382 -6.57 39.51 -14.05
CA ILE A 382 -5.60 39.27 -15.11
C ILE A 382 -4.27 38.86 -14.48
N LYS A 383 -3.68 37.79 -14.97
CA LYS A 383 -2.31 37.35 -14.61
C LYS A 383 -1.36 37.66 -15.75
N SER A 384 -0.12 38.02 -15.44
CA SER A 384 0.96 38.21 -16.42
C SER A 384 2.05 37.17 -16.17
N TYR A 385 2.95 37.01 -17.16
CA TYR A 385 4.14 36.15 -17.03
C TYR A 385 5.02 36.51 -15.82
N ARG A 386 4.95 37.75 -15.32
CA ARG A 386 5.70 38.22 -14.15
C ARG A 386 5.15 37.72 -12.83
N ASP A 387 3.87 37.34 -12.82
CA ASP A 387 3.18 36.79 -11.65
C ASP A 387 3.48 35.28 -11.48
N LEU A 388 4.12 34.66 -12.49
CA LEU A 388 4.45 33.24 -12.50
C LEU A 388 5.90 32.98 -12.11
N PRO A 389 6.21 31.94 -11.35
CA PRO A 389 5.28 30.91 -10.86
C PRO A 389 4.43 31.40 -9.69
N LEU A 390 3.12 31.18 -9.77
CA LEU A 390 2.18 31.42 -8.67
C LEU A 390 1.94 30.11 -7.92
N ARG A 391 2.29 30.08 -6.63
CA ARG A 391 2.16 28.89 -5.78
C ARG A 391 1.02 29.13 -4.78
N MET A 392 -0.06 28.36 -4.93
CA MET A 392 -1.20 28.40 -4.00
C MET A 392 -1.26 27.09 -3.20
N ALA A 393 -1.38 27.18 -1.88
CA ALA A 393 -1.50 26.05 -0.98
C ALA A 393 -2.82 26.11 -0.20
N GLU A 394 -3.38 24.93 0.09
CA GLU A 394 -4.58 24.79 0.91
C GLU A 394 -4.45 23.58 1.81
N PHE A 395 -4.78 23.74 3.10
CA PHE A 395 -5.11 22.59 3.94
C PHE A 395 -6.56 22.19 3.62
N GLY A 396 -6.71 21.56 2.45
CA GLY A 396 -8.01 21.33 1.83
C GLY A 396 -8.71 20.10 2.40
N SER A 397 -9.88 20.30 3.02
CA SER A 397 -10.73 19.20 3.44
C SER A 397 -11.41 18.57 2.24
N CYS A 398 -11.10 17.30 1.97
CA CYS A 398 -11.60 16.52 0.85
C CYS A 398 -12.40 15.31 1.33
N ASN A 399 -13.35 14.88 0.50
CA ASN A 399 -14.20 13.73 0.81
C ASN A 399 -14.24 12.77 -0.39
N ARG A 400 -13.91 11.48 -0.15
CA ARG A 400 -13.94 10.43 -1.18
C ARG A 400 -14.74 9.24 -0.68
N TYR A 401 -15.67 8.77 -1.48
CA TYR A 401 -16.48 7.61 -1.16
C TYR A 401 -15.66 6.32 -1.35
N GLU A 402 -14.86 6.00 -0.35
CA GLU A 402 -14.11 4.76 -0.31
C GLU A 402 -15.02 3.59 0.07
N PRO A 403 -14.90 2.41 -0.57
CA PRO A 403 -15.64 1.21 -0.16
C PRO A 403 -15.37 0.85 1.30
N SER A 404 -16.38 0.41 2.03
CA SER A 404 -16.27 0.09 3.47
C SER A 404 -15.17 -0.93 3.77
N GLY A 405 -14.98 -1.93 2.91
CA GLY A 405 -13.92 -2.94 3.05
C GLY A 405 -12.50 -2.43 2.83
N ALA A 406 -12.34 -1.21 2.28
CA ALA A 406 -11.03 -0.59 2.06
C ALA A 406 -10.62 0.35 3.20
N LEU A 407 -11.53 0.68 4.13
CA LEU A 407 -11.26 1.58 5.25
C LEU A 407 -10.27 0.93 6.24
N HIS A 408 -9.28 1.72 6.70
CA HIS A 408 -8.26 1.20 7.60
C HIS A 408 -7.79 2.27 8.61
N GLY A 409 -8.43 2.34 9.76
CA GLY A 409 -8.13 3.33 10.79
C GLY A 409 -8.07 4.74 10.20
N ILE A 410 -7.05 5.53 10.59
CA ILE A 410 -6.82 6.85 10.00
C ILE A 410 -5.95 6.82 8.73
N MET A 411 -5.49 5.64 8.31
CA MET A 411 -4.64 5.45 7.11
C MET A 411 -5.45 5.52 5.81
N ARG A 412 -6.71 5.09 5.83
CA ARG A 412 -7.63 5.15 4.68
C ARG A 412 -9.04 5.47 5.14
N VAL A 413 -9.45 6.68 4.87
CA VAL A 413 -10.66 7.32 5.38
C VAL A 413 -11.48 7.91 4.24
N ARG A 414 -12.71 8.35 4.53
CA ARG A 414 -13.59 9.04 3.58
C ARG A 414 -13.49 10.56 3.66
N GLY A 415 -13.19 11.10 4.84
CA GLY A 415 -12.94 12.53 5.05
C GLY A 415 -11.51 12.75 5.53
N PHE A 416 -10.76 13.61 4.85
CA PHE A 416 -9.35 13.86 5.14
C PHE A 416 -8.96 15.27 4.70
N THR A 417 -7.86 15.76 5.24
CA THR A 417 -7.28 17.05 4.87
C THR A 417 -5.94 16.83 4.16
N GLN A 418 -5.78 17.40 2.97
CA GLN A 418 -4.53 17.38 2.23
C GLN A 418 -3.71 18.63 2.52
N ASP A 419 -2.37 18.49 2.53
CA ASP A 419 -1.41 19.61 2.41
C ASP A 419 -1.21 19.98 0.94
N ASP A 420 -2.30 20.21 0.25
CA ASP A 420 -2.37 20.35 -1.20
C ASP A 420 -1.85 21.71 -1.66
N ALA A 421 -1.18 21.74 -2.81
CA ALA A 421 -0.86 22.98 -3.47
C ALA A 421 -0.76 22.82 -4.98
N HIS A 422 -1.02 23.94 -5.66
CA HIS A 422 -0.96 24.04 -7.11
C HIS A 422 -0.03 25.19 -7.51
N ILE A 423 0.93 24.87 -8.39
CA ILE A 423 1.88 25.82 -8.91
C ILE A 423 1.52 26.11 -10.36
N PHE A 424 1.03 27.31 -10.63
CA PHE A 424 0.80 27.78 -11.99
C PHE A 424 2.10 28.40 -12.51
N CYS A 425 2.63 27.84 -13.58
CA CYS A 425 3.93 28.27 -14.10
C CYS A 425 3.96 28.25 -15.64
N GLN A 426 4.98 28.89 -16.20
CA GLN A 426 5.31 28.72 -17.61
C GLN A 426 5.98 27.34 -17.81
N GLU A 427 5.90 26.81 -19.02
CA GLU A 427 6.50 25.51 -19.35
C GLU A 427 8.01 25.45 -19.04
N GLY A 428 8.75 26.49 -19.37
CA GLY A 428 10.18 26.59 -19.06
C GLY A 428 10.52 26.63 -17.55
N GLN A 429 9.50 26.76 -16.67
CA GLN A 429 9.68 26.79 -15.22
C GLN A 429 9.44 25.42 -14.56
N ILE A 430 8.93 24.40 -15.30
CA ILE A 430 8.61 23.06 -14.76
C ILE A 430 9.82 22.46 -14.05
N GLU A 431 10.99 22.45 -14.69
CA GLU A 431 12.21 21.87 -14.14
C GLU A 431 12.63 22.56 -12.82
N SER A 432 12.67 23.88 -12.81
CA SER A 432 13.07 24.65 -11.63
C SER A 432 12.10 24.48 -10.47
N GLU A 433 10.79 24.43 -10.73
CA GLU A 433 9.77 24.24 -9.70
C GLU A 433 9.74 22.80 -9.18
N THR A 434 9.93 21.80 -10.05
CA THR A 434 10.10 20.39 -9.64
C THR A 434 11.29 20.24 -8.69
N LYS A 435 12.45 20.82 -9.03
CA LYS A 435 13.64 20.78 -8.18
C LYS A 435 13.44 21.45 -6.83
N LYS A 436 12.79 22.62 -6.81
CA LYS A 436 12.45 23.31 -5.54
C LYS A 436 11.51 22.46 -4.68
N PHE A 437 10.50 21.83 -5.30
CA PHE A 437 9.59 20.98 -4.59
C PHE A 437 10.28 19.73 -3.99
N ILE A 438 11.16 19.06 -4.73
CA ILE A 438 11.87 17.87 -4.22
C ILE A 438 12.76 18.26 -3.03
N ASN A 439 13.45 19.41 -3.10
CA ASN A 439 14.25 19.92 -1.99
C ASN A 439 13.38 20.26 -0.75
N PHE A 440 12.25 20.91 -0.97
CA PHE A 440 11.27 21.22 0.07
C PHE A 440 10.76 19.95 0.77
N LEU A 441 10.30 18.96 -0.01
CA LEU A 441 9.84 17.67 0.47
C LEU A 441 10.94 16.93 1.25
N SER A 442 12.16 16.91 0.73
CA SER A 442 13.31 16.26 1.38
C SER A 442 13.62 16.86 2.75
N GLY A 443 13.52 18.19 2.88
CA GLY A 443 13.68 18.90 4.16
C GLY A 443 12.61 18.48 5.17
N VAL A 444 11.33 18.53 4.76
CA VAL A 444 10.19 18.14 5.61
C VAL A 444 10.31 16.68 6.05
N TYR A 445 10.62 15.76 5.15
CA TYR A 445 10.76 14.35 5.51
C TYR A 445 11.91 14.10 6.49
N LYS A 446 13.04 14.78 6.29
CA LYS A 446 14.17 14.70 7.22
C LYS A 446 13.77 15.18 8.65
N ASP A 447 13.09 16.31 8.75
CA ASP A 447 12.62 16.89 10.00
C ASP A 447 11.62 15.99 10.73
N LEU A 448 10.80 15.25 9.97
CA LEU A 448 9.80 14.31 10.48
C LEU A 448 10.34 12.89 10.69
N GLY A 449 11.66 12.67 10.51
CA GLY A 449 12.32 11.41 10.83
C GLY A 449 12.40 10.40 9.68
N PHE A 450 12.18 10.86 8.44
CA PHE A 450 12.30 10.05 7.21
C PHE A 450 13.41 10.59 6.29
N PRO A 451 14.68 10.38 6.60
CA PRO A 451 15.80 10.94 5.82
C PRO A 451 15.98 10.29 4.44
N LYS A 452 15.29 9.20 4.17
CA LYS A 452 15.36 8.46 2.89
C LYS A 452 13.96 8.17 2.38
N PHE A 453 13.80 8.28 1.07
CA PHE A 453 12.58 7.91 0.34
C PHE A 453 12.94 7.39 -1.05
N ALA A 454 12.07 6.57 -1.63
CA ALA A 454 12.15 6.16 -3.03
C ALA A 454 11.26 7.06 -3.90
N VAL A 455 11.64 7.23 -5.16
CA VAL A 455 10.85 7.97 -6.15
C VAL A 455 10.33 6.99 -7.20
N LYS A 456 9.02 7.00 -7.46
CA LYS A 456 8.39 6.26 -8.54
C LYS A 456 7.84 7.22 -9.57
N PHE A 457 7.98 6.85 -10.83
CA PHE A 457 7.41 7.58 -11.96
C PHE A 457 6.22 6.81 -12.53
N SER A 458 5.02 7.36 -12.38
CA SER A 458 3.77 6.80 -12.87
C SER A 458 3.39 7.48 -14.18
N ASP A 459 3.39 6.74 -15.27
CA ASP A 459 3.09 7.20 -16.61
C ASP A 459 1.58 7.14 -16.92
N ARG A 460 1.23 7.38 -18.18
CA ARG A 460 -0.15 7.51 -18.68
C ARG A 460 -1.00 6.26 -18.42
N PRO A 461 -2.19 6.41 -17.77
CA PRO A 461 -3.17 5.34 -17.66
C PRO A 461 -3.94 5.13 -18.97
N GLU A 462 -4.59 3.97 -19.10
CA GLU A 462 -5.41 3.64 -20.28
C GLU A 462 -6.59 4.62 -20.45
N ASN A 463 -7.25 4.99 -19.33
CA ASN A 463 -8.35 5.96 -19.32
C ASN A 463 -7.87 7.35 -18.88
N ARG A 464 -7.47 8.19 -19.86
CA ARG A 464 -6.88 9.50 -19.63
C ARG A 464 -7.58 10.61 -20.41
N ALA A 465 -7.30 11.86 -20.04
CA ALA A 465 -7.66 13.06 -20.76
C ALA A 465 -6.42 13.62 -21.52
N GLY A 466 -6.65 14.39 -22.58
CA GLY A 466 -5.58 14.96 -23.42
C GLY A 466 -5.09 14.00 -24.51
N SER A 467 -4.35 14.56 -25.49
CA SER A 467 -3.76 13.82 -26.62
C SER A 467 -2.44 13.15 -26.20
N ASP A 468 -1.98 12.20 -27.02
CA ASP A 468 -0.68 11.54 -26.78
C ASP A 468 0.48 12.54 -26.81
N ASP A 469 0.44 13.56 -27.69
CA ASP A 469 1.47 14.61 -27.76
C ASP A 469 1.59 15.38 -26.43
N VAL A 470 0.46 15.69 -25.79
CA VAL A 470 0.43 16.36 -24.47
C VAL A 470 1.05 15.46 -23.40
N TRP A 471 0.76 14.17 -23.45
CA TRP A 471 1.34 13.19 -22.52
C TRP A 471 2.83 12.98 -22.73
N ASP A 472 3.30 12.87 -24.00
CA ASP A 472 4.73 12.75 -24.33
C ASP A 472 5.51 13.95 -23.80
N LYS A 473 4.94 15.14 -23.94
CA LYS A 473 5.50 16.39 -23.44
C LYS A 473 5.57 16.42 -21.91
N ALA A 474 4.48 16.08 -21.24
CA ALA A 474 4.39 16.07 -19.78
C ALA A 474 5.35 15.05 -19.16
N GLU A 475 5.34 13.81 -19.66
CA GLU A 475 6.24 12.75 -19.20
C GLU A 475 7.72 13.10 -19.45
N GLY A 476 8.03 13.63 -20.64
CA GLY A 476 9.39 14.07 -20.98
C GLY A 476 9.90 15.17 -20.05
N ALA A 477 9.08 16.19 -19.80
CA ALA A 477 9.41 17.29 -18.90
C ALA A 477 9.63 16.80 -17.44
N LEU A 478 8.75 15.94 -16.93
CA LEU A 478 8.83 15.47 -15.56
C LEU A 478 10.02 14.50 -15.35
N LYS A 479 10.32 13.62 -16.33
CA LYS A 479 11.51 12.74 -16.31
C LYS A 479 12.80 13.56 -16.32
N ALA A 480 12.89 14.53 -17.23
CA ALA A 480 14.06 15.41 -17.32
C ALA A 480 14.27 16.21 -16.03
N ALA A 481 13.20 16.77 -15.46
CA ALA A 481 13.26 17.54 -14.22
C ALA A 481 13.71 16.67 -13.02
N THR A 482 13.24 15.42 -12.91
CA THR A 482 13.62 14.48 -11.85
C THR A 482 15.10 14.12 -11.94
N THR A 483 15.57 13.76 -13.13
CA THR A 483 16.99 13.45 -13.39
C THR A 483 17.89 14.65 -13.13
N SER A 484 17.49 15.84 -13.57
CA SER A 484 18.22 17.11 -13.33
C SER A 484 18.28 17.47 -11.84
N ALA A 485 17.27 17.07 -11.05
CA ALA A 485 17.27 17.20 -9.59
C ALA A 485 18.18 16.19 -8.86
N GLY A 486 18.79 15.25 -9.60
CA GLY A 486 19.72 14.24 -9.06
C GLY A 486 19.06 13.02 -8.44
N PHE A 487 17.80 12.73 -8.78
CA PHE A 487 17.07 11.57 -8.30
C PHE A 487 16.87 10.53 -9.40
N ASP A 488 17.13 9.27 -9.04
CA ASP A 488 16.72 8.12 -9.81
C ASP A 488 15.25 7.80 -9.48
N PHE A 489 14.55 7.18 -10.42
CA PHE A 489 13.16 6.75 -10.22
C PHE A 489 12.90 5.35 -10.77
N GLU A 490 11.99 4.65 -10.15
CA GLU A 490 11.42 3.38 -10.61
C GLU A 490 10.17 3.66 -11.44
N LEU A 491 10.01 2.96 -12.58
CA LEU A 491 8.81 3.07 -13.40
C LEU A 491 7.64 2.33 -12.74
N ASN A 492 6.48 2.99 -12.69
CA ASN A 492 5.22 2.46 -12.22
C ASN A 492 4.16 2.61 -13.33
N PRO A 493 4.12 1.69 -14.32
CA PRO A 493 3.37 1.89 -15.55
C PRO A 493 1.86 1.95 -15.36
N GLY A 494 1.21 2.95 -15.97
CA GLY A 494 -0.24 3.09 -16.01
C GLY A 494 -0.88 3.68 -14.75
N GLU A 495 -0.10 4.10 -13.77
CA GLU A 495 -0.60 4.60 -12.47
C GLU A 495 -0.64 6.13 -12.37
N GLY A 496 -0.42 6.85 -13.49
CA GLY A 496 -0.57 8.30 -13.56
C GLY A 496 -1.99 8.76 -13.26
N ALA A 497 -2.16 10.07 -12.99
CA ALA A 497 -3.50 10.65 -12.87
C ALA A 497 -4.15 10.72 -14.27
N PHE A 498 -5.49 10.81 -14.33
CA PHE A 498 -6.17 10.89 -15.63
C PHE A 498 -5.81 12.14 -16.44
N TYR A 499 -5.24 13.16 -15.80
CA TYR A 499 -4.85 14.45 -16.40
C TYR A 499 -3.34 14.66 -16.54
N GLY A 500 -2.48 13.79 -15.99
CA GLY A 500 -1.03 13.95 -16.12
C GLY A 500 -0.19 12.88 -15.43
N PRO A 501 1.09 12.75 -15.84
CA PRO A 501 2.06 11.85 -15.20
C PRO A 501 2.39 12.32 -13.78
N LYS A 502 2.88 11.38 -12.96
CA LYS A 502 3.04 11.59 -11.52
C LYS A 502 4.40 11.08 -11.02
N LEU A 503 5.07 11.86 -10.18
CA LEU A 503 6.09 11.36 -9.25
C LEU A 503 5.42 10.98 -7.94
N GLU A 504 5.78 9.84 -7.41
CA GLU A 504 5.36 9.35 -6.09
C GLU A 504 6.58 9.24 -5.20
N PHE A 505 6.48 9.81 -4.00
CA PHE A 505 7.53 9.76 -2.99
C PHE A 505 7.12 8.76 -1.92
N VAL A 506 7.89 7.69 -1.82
CA VAL A 506 7.57 6.52 -0.99
C VAL A 506 8.51 6.49 0.21
N LEU A 507 7.92 6.63 1.40
CA LEU A 507 8.62 6.51 2.66
C LEU A 507 8.73 5.06 3.10
N THR A 508 9.86 4.66 3.64
CA THR A 508 10.01 3.36 4.32
C THR A 508 10.06 3.59 5.82
N ASP A 509 9.15 2.95 6.58
CA ASP A 509 9.08 3.09 8.03
C ASP A 509 10.13 2.25 8.78
N ALA A 510 10.15 2.40 10.11
CA ALA A 510 11.13 1.75 10.99
C ALA A 510 11.11 0.20 10.97
N ILE A 511 10.09 -0.41 10.38
CA ILE A 511 9.96 -1.87 10.21
C ILE A 511 9.97 -2.31 8.75
N GLY A 512 10.36 -1.41 7.83
CA GLY A 512 10.56 -1.71 6.42
C GLY A 512 9.29 -1.74 5.57
N ARG A 513 8.17 -1.10 6.01
CA ARG A 513 6.97 -0.97 5.18
C ARG A 513 7.01 0.33 4.37
N ASP A 514 6.57 0.25 3.12
CA ASP A 514 6.53 1.36 2.20
C ASP A 514 5.19 2.10 2.26
N TRP A 515 5.28 3.44 2.29
CA TRP A 515 4.15 4.35 2.37
C TRP A 515 4.27 5.44 1.31
N GLN A 516 3.41 5.40 0.31
CA GLN A 516 3.27 6.49 -0.64
C GLN A 516 2.61 7.69 0.06
N CYS A 517 3.33 8.81 0.11
CA CYS A 517 2.87 10.05 0.75
C CYS A 517 2.93 11.24 -0.23
N GLY A 518 4.13 11.73 -0.51
CA GLY A 518 4.31 12.86 -1.40
C GLY A 518 4.01 12.55 -2.87
N THR A 519 3.51 13.56 -3.58
CA THR A 519 3.24 13.47 -5.02
C THR A 519 3.58 14.79 -5.71
N LEU A 520 4.00 14.70 -6.97
CA LEU A 520 4.09 15.82 -7.89
C LEU A 520 3.55 15.40 -9.25
N GLN A 521 2.60 16.16 -9.81
CA GLN A 521 1.95 15.83 -11.08
C GLN A 521 2.04 17.03 -12.02
N VAL A 522 2.29 16.78 -13.29
CA VAL A 522 2.34 17.82 -14.33
C VAL A 522 1.06 17.77 -15.15
N ASP A 523 0.32 18.85 -15.18
CA ASP A 523 -0.99 18.95 -15.80
C ASP A 523 -1.06 20.11 -16.82
N PHE A 524 -1.32 19.74 -18.06
CA PHE A 524 -1.62 20.65 -19.17
C PHE A 524 -3.13 20.69 -19.49
N VAL A 525 -3.93 19.80 -18.88
CA VAL A 525 -5.34 19.56 -19.25
C VAL A 525 -6.29 20.46 -18.47
N LEU A 526 -6.19 20.52 -17.14
CA LEU A 526 -7.10 21.34 -16.32
C LEU A 526 -7.01 22.83 -16.62
N PRO A 527 -5.81 23.43 -16.82
CA PRO A 527 -5.72 24.83 -17.23
C PRO A 527 -6.44 25.14 -18.55
N GLU A 528 -6.42 24.20 -19.50
CA GLU A 528 -7.14 24.33 -20.76
C GLU A 528 -8.66 24.21 -20.55
N ARG A 529 -9.11 23.17 -19.86
CA ARG A 529 -10.53 22.90 -19.65
C ARG A 529 -11.26 23.99 -18.85
N LEU A 530 -10.56 24.61 -17.91
CA LEU A 530 -11.09 25.66 -17.04
C LEU A 530 -10.69 27.09 -17.47
N ASP A 531 -10.20 27.24 -18.67
CA ASP A 531 -9.81 28.51 -19.32
C ASP A 531 -8.84 29.38 -18.50
N ALA A 532 -7.87 28.77 -17.81
CA ALA A 532 -6.82 29.51 -17.12
C ALA A 532 -5.84 30.13 -18.13
N ASN A 533 -5.54 31.43 -17.97
CA ASN A 533 -4.69 32.17 -18.89
C ASN A 533 -3.75 33.13 -18.16
N PHE A 534 -2.64 33.47 -18.79
CA PHE A 534 -1.77 34.61 -18.42
C PHE A 534 -1.38 35.40 -19.68
N ILE A 535 -1.01 36.66 -19.49
CA ILE A 535 -0.47 37.50 -20.58
C ILE A 535 1.03 37.32 -20.64
N GLY A 536 1.53 36.84 -21.78
CA GLY A 536 2.95 36.69 -22.06
C GLY A 536 3.70 38.00 -22.29
N GLU A 537 5.02 37.92 -22.49
CA GLU A 537 5.86 39.07 -22.88
C GLU A 537 5.45 39.66 -24.23
N ASP A 538 4.88 38.81 -25.09
CA ASP A 538 4.34 39.18 -26.41
C ASP A 538 2.98 39.90 -26.37
N GLY A 539 2.42 40.09 -25.16
CA GLY A 539 1.10 40.68 -24.95
C GLY A 539 -0.06 39.76 -25.32
N GLN A 540 0.18 38.50 -25.67
CA GLN A 540 -0.83 37.52 -26.03
C GLN A 540 -1.22 36.65 -24.80
N LYS A 541 -2.39 36.01 -24.91
CA LYS A 541 -2.84 35.02 -23.91
C LYS A 541 -2.12 33.71 -24.13
N HIS A 542 -1.58 33.15 -23.04
CA HIS A 542 -0.97 31.85 -22.98
C HIS A 542 -1.59 30.99 -21.89
N ARG A 543 -1.50 29.66 -22.03
CA ARG A 543 -1.92 28.69 -21.00
C ARG A 543 -0.79 28.45 -20.01
N PRO A 544 -1.03 28.53 -18.70
CA PRO A 544 -0.06 28.06 -17.73
C PRO A 544 -0.03 26.53 -17.71
N VAL A 545 1.07 25.97 -17.26
CA VAL A 545 1.15 24.58 -16.78
C VAL A 545 0.81 24.58 -15.31
N MET A 546 0.10 23.56 -14.85
CA MET A 546 -0.26 23.40 -13.45
C MET A 546 0.51 22.20 -12.86
N LEU A 547 1.26 22.44 -11.79
CA LEU A 547 1.88 21.37 -11.02
C LEU A 547 1.05 21.15 -9.75
N HIS A 548 0.54 19.93 -9.59
CA HIS A 548 -0.15 19.50 -8.37
C HIS A 548 0.85 18.88 -7.44
N ARG A 549 0.89 19.27 -6.16
CA ARG A 549 1.81 18.67 -5.21
C ARG A 549 1.18 18.48 -3.84
N ALA A 550 1.54 17.39 -3.20
CA ALA A 550 1.36 17.15 -1.77
C ALA A 550 2.67 16.61 -1.19
N VAL A 551 2.98 16.93 0.06
CA VAL A 551 4.15 16.39 0.78
C VAL A 551 3.73 15.27 1.70
N LEU A 552 2.75 15.53 2.57
CA LEU A 552 2.22 14.54 3.51
C LEU A 552 1.20 13.60 2.86
N GLY A 553 0.53 14.06 1.81
CA GLY A 553 -0.60 13.42 1.16
C GLY A 553 -1.90 13.74 1.88
N SER A 554 -2.17 13.15 3.04
CA SER A 554 -3.19 13.63 3.98
C SER A 554 -2.63 13.65 5.41
N PHE A 555 -3.14 14.58 6.23
CA PHE A 555 -2.75 14.68 7.65
C PHE A 555 -3.09 13.40 8.41
N GLU A 556 -4.26 12.85 8.19
CA GLU A 556 -4.74 11.63 8.83
C GLU A 556 -3.80 10.45 8.59
N ARG A 557 -3.52 10.18 7.30
CA ARG A 557 -2.61 9.11 6.89
C ARG A 557 -1.21 9.33 7.42
N PHE A 558 -0.69 10.55 7.32
CA PHE A 558 0.68 10.85 7.74
C PHE A 558 0.85 10.78 9.26
N ILE A 559 -0.13 11.27 10.03
CA ILE A 559 -0.16 11.11 11.50
C ILE A 559 -0.18 9.62 11.87
N GLY A 560 -0.98 8.80 11.17
CA GLY A 560 -0.97 7.36 11.36
C GLY A 560 0.42 6.75 11.11
N ILE A 561 1.09 7.15 10.03
CA ILE A 561 2.46 6.71 9.71
C ILE A 561 3.45 7.14 10.81
N LEU A 562 3.37 8.38 11.29
CA LEU A 562 4.22 8.86 12.38
C LEU A 562 4.01 8.04 13.67
N ILE A 563 2.75 7.80 14.06
CA ILE A 563 2.43 6.99 15.24
C ILE A 563 3.06 5.60 15.12
N GLU A 564 2.94 4.94 13.97
CA GLU A 564 3.48 3.60 13.75
C GLU A 564 5.02 3.60 13.64
N ASN A 565 5.59 4.56 12.91
CA ASN A 565 7.03 4.69 12.76
C ASN A 565 7.74 4.85 14.12
N PHE A 566 7.22 5.73 14.95
CA PHE A 566 7.77 6.01 16.28
C PHE A 566 7.23 5.08 17.39
N ALA A 567 6.36 4.13 17.07
CA ALA A 567 5.67 3.28 18.07
C ALA A 567 4.98 4.12 19.17
N GLY A 568 4.39 5.26 18.79
CA GLY A 568 3.77 6.23 19.68
C GLY A 568 4.74 7.18 20.40
N ARG A 569 6.05 6.96 20.32
CA ARG A 569 7.08 7.85 20.92
C ARG A 569 7.43 8.99 19.98
N LEU A 570 6.45 9.85 19.75
CA LEU A 570 6.61 10.99 18.84
C LEU A 570 7.81 11.88 19.25
N PRO A 571 8.42 12.60 18.31
CA PRO A 571 9.39 13.64 18.64
C PRO A 571 8.84 14.60 19.69
N PHE A 572 9.68 15.04 20.64
CA PHE A 572 9.23 15.80 21.81
C PHE A 572 8.41 17.04 21.43
N TRP A 573 8.84 17.79 20.42
CA TRP A 573 8.12 18.97 19.92
C TRP A 573 6.70 18.66 19.40
N LEU A 574 6.46 17.44 18.91
CA LEU A 574 5.18 17.00 18.32
C LEU A 574 4.30 16.25 19.35
N ALA A 575 4.84 15.83 20.48
CA ALA A 575 4.09 15.11 21.51
C ALA A 575 2.96 15.99 22.08
N PRO A 576 1.70 15.50 22.14
CA PRO A 576 0.57 16.30 22.61
C PRO A 576 0.70 16.68 24.08
N ARG A 577 1.21 15.78 24.90
CA ARG A 577 1.64 15.97 26.30
C ARG A 577 3.13 15.69 26.34
N GLN A 578 3.93 16.75 26.58
CA GLN A 578 5.40 16.62 26.59
C GLN A 578 5.91 16.18 27.96
N VAL A 579 5.30 16.70 28.98
CA VAL A 579 5.76 16.49 30.39
C VAL A 579 4.56 16.22 31.28
N VAL A 580 4.71 15.23 32.17
CA VAL A 580 3.81 15.05 33.33
C VAL A 580 4.63 15.19 34.61
N VAL A 581 4.21 16.09 35.49
CA VAL A 581 4.82 16.31 36.83
C VAL A 581 4.00 15.53 37.83
N ALA A 582 4.56 14.44 38.36
CA ALA A 582 3.88 13.50 39.24
C ALA A 582 4.37 13.66 40.69
N SER A 583 3.49 14.05 41.64
CA SER A 583 3.80 14.07 43.07
C SER A 583 3.91 12.64 43.62
N ILE A 584 4.91 12.41 44.47
CA ILE A 584 5.08 11.18 45.27
C ILE A 584 4.30 11.28 46.59
N VAL A 585 4.29 12.49 47.16
CA VAL A 585 3.64 12.85 48.42
C VAL A 585 2.82 14.12 48.25
N THR A 586 1.81 14.31 49.08
CA THR A 586 0.91 15.48 48.99
C THR A 586 1.64 16.80 49.23
N ASP A 587 2.64 16.81 50.11
CA ASP A 587 3.41 18.00 50.42
C ASP A 587 4.24 18.54 49.24
N ALA A 588 4.46 17.72 48.23
CA ALA A 588 5.13 18.14 46.99
C ALA A 588 4.19 18.81 45.96
N ASN A 589 2.87 18.87 46.20
CA ASN A 589 1.92 19.34 45.23
C ASN A 589 2.12 20.81 44.82
N GLU A 590 2.48 21.70 45.74
CA GLU A 590 2.77 23.10 45.43
C GLU A 590 3.98 23.24 44.52
N TYR A 591 5.03 22.49 44.76
CA TYR A 591 6.24 22.51 43.94
C TYR A 591 5.96 21.87 42.54
N CYS A 592 5.12 20.82 42.46
CA CYS A 592 4.66 20.30 41.19
C CYS A 592 3.92 21.36 40.38
N ALA A 593 3.06 22.17 40.98
CA ALA A 593 2.34 23.24 40.30
C ALA A 593 3.30 24.31 39.79
N GLU A 594 4.28 24.75 40.64
CA GLU A 594 5.33 25.68 40.24
C GLU A 594 6.10 25.20 38.99
N ILE A 595 6.50 23.89 38.96
CA ILE A 595 7.21 23.31 37.84
C ILE A 595 6.31 23.35 36.56
N VAL A 596 5.04 22.98 36.68
CA VAL A 596 4.11 22.99 35.53
C VAL A 596 3.93 24.40 34.98
N ASP A 597 3.79 25.41 35.85
CA ASP A 597 3.62 26.81 35.45
C ASP A 597 4.90 27.35 34.78
N ALA A 598 6.06 27.02 35.29
CA ALA A 598 7.35 27.37 34.70
C ALA A 598 7.51 26.74 33.29
N LEU A 599 7.18 25.46 33.15
CA LEU A 599 7.23 24.76 31.86
C LEU A 599 6.24 25.36 30.85
N LYS A 600 5.01 25.67 31.28
CA LYS A 600 4.00 26.34 30.42
C LYS A 600 4.44 27.72 29.95
N THR A 601 5.11 28.47 30.84
CA THR A 601 5.64 29.81 30.53
C THR A 601 6.66 29.78 29.37
N VAL A 602 7.45 28.71 29.32
CA VAL A 602 8.41 28.52 28.22
C VAL A 602 7.84 27.71 27.02
N GLY A 603 6.52 27.54 26.98
CA GLY A 603 5.81 26.93 25.85
C GLY A 603 5.75 25.40 25.87
N ILE A 604 6.13 24.74 26.95
CA ILE A 604 6.05 23.27 27.08
C ILE A 604 4.65 22.86 27.54
N ARG A 605 4.10 21.82 26.87
CA ARG A 605 2.81 21.21 27.23
C ARG A 605 2.98 20.27 28.41
N ALA A 606 2.85 20.84 29.61
CA ALA A 606 3.01 20.16 30.88
C ALA A 606 1.69 20.04 31.64
N GLU A 607 1.48 18.91 32.30
CA GLU A 607 0.36 18.64 33.20
C GLU A 607 0.86 18.08 34.52
N SER A 608 0.07 18.25 35.60
CA SER A 608 0.37 17.66 36.91
C SER A 608 -0.47 16.41 37.15
N ASP A 609 0.13 15.40 37.79
CA ASP A 609 -0.57 14.23 38.35
C ASP A 609 -0.43 14.26 39.89
N LEU A 610 -1.39 14.89 40.54
CA LEU A 610 -1.42 15.07 41.98
C LEU A 610 -2.29 14.04 42.70
N ARG A 611 -2.75 12.99 42.01
CA ARG A 611 -3.60 11.91 42.55
C ARG A 611 -2.87 11.20 43.70
N ASN A 612 -3.60 10.79 44.71
CA ASN A 612 -3.05 9.98 45.82
C ASN A 612 -2.88 8.51 45.41
N GLU A 613 -1.95 8.29 44.44
CA GLU A 613 -1.64 6.97 43.86
C GLU A 613 -0.13 6.72 43.98
N LYS A 614 0.26 5.42 43.95
CA LYS A 614 1.67 5.02 43.95
C LYS A 614 2.38 5.58 42.74
N ILE A 615 3.56 6.16 42.89
CA ILE A 615 4.33 6.69 41.77
C ILE A 615 4.58 5.66 40.65
N SER A 616 4.74 4.39 41.00
CA SER A 616 4.88 3.31 40.02
C SER A 616 3.65 3.14 39.16
N TYR A 617 2.44 3.36 39.69
CA TYR A 617 1.19 3.35 38.95
C TYR A 617 1.10 4.54 37.98
N LYS A 618 1.35 5.77 38.50
CA LYS A 618 1.38 6.98 37.67
C LYS A 618 2.37 6.87 36.52
N VAL A 619 3.61 6.42 36.80
CA VAL A 619 4.65 6.22 35.79
C VAL A 619 4.21 5.20 34.73
N ARG A 620 3.57 4.10 35.13
CA ARG A 620 3.07 3.08 34.18
C ARG A 620 1.99 3.67 33.28
N GLU A 621 1.02 4.36 33.84
CA GLU A 621 -0.10 4.97 33.10
C GLU A 621 0.40 5.97 32.05
N HIS A 622 1.25 6.91 32.47
CA HIS A 622 1.81 7.92 31.56
C HIS A 622 2.79 7.32 30.53
N SER A 623 3.49 6.22 30.88
CA SER A 623 4.34 5.51 29.91
C SER A 623 3.51 4.76 28.86
N VAL A 624 2.34 4.19 29.20
CA VAL A 624 1.40 3.59 28.24
C VAL A 624 0.87 4.68 27.32
N ALA A 625 0.51 5.84 27.85
CA ALA A 625 0.07 7.02 27.10
C ALA A 625 1.21 7.72 26.32
N LYS A 626 2.42 7.13 26.29
CA LYS A 626 3.59 7.60 25.55
C LYS A 626 4.04 9.02 25.87
N VAL A 627 3.82 9.49 27.09
CA VAL A 627 4.34 10.79 27.53
C VAL A 627 5.88 10.72 27.52
N PRO A 628 6.57 11.63 26.79
CA PRO A 628 8.03 11.56 26.63
C PRO A 628 8.77 11.68 27.94
N THR A 629 8.35 12.62 28.85
CA THR A 629 9.06 12.92 30.07
C THR A 629 8.12 12.95 31.27
N ILE A 630 8.49 12.21 32.32
CA ILE A 630 7.80 12.21 33.61
C ILE A 630 8.74 12.76 34.65
N LEU A 631 8.30 13.81 35.36
CA LEU A 631 9.03 14.43 36.46
C LEU A 631 8.43 13.94 37.79
N ALA A 632 9.21 13.23 38.58
CA ALA A 632 8.76 12.67 39.85
C ALA A 632 9.28 13.54 41.01
N ILE A 633 8.37 14.02 41.90
CA ILE A 633 8.65 14.97 42.93
C ILE A 633 8.24 14.41 44.28
N GLY A 634 9.21 14.27 45.17
CA GLY A 634 9.02 13.91 46.59
C GLY A 634 9.58 14.98 47.52
N ASN A 635 9.63 14.69 48.80
CA ASN A 635 10.11 15.66 49.79
C ASN A 635 11.54 16.14 49.55
N ARG A 636 12.41 15.21 49.10
CA ARG A 636 13.83 15.55 48.82
C ARG A 636 13.92 16.53 47.64
N GLU A 637 13.17 16.32 46.59
CA GLU A 637 13.15 17.20 45.40
C GLU A 637 12.64 18.60 45.80
N VAL A 638 11.68 18.68 46.74
CA VAL A 638 11.18 19.96 47.27
C VAL A 638 12.27 20.69 48.07
N GLU A 639 12.92 19.98 49.01
CA GLU A 639 13.96 20.54 49.89
C GLU A 639 15.20 21.02 49.11
N GLU A 640 15.67 20.21 48.16
CA GLU A 640 16.88 20.46 47.35
C GLU A 640 16.62 21.32 46.12
N ARG A 641 15.37 21.68 45.81
CA ARG A 641 14.95 22.36 44.54
C ARG A 641 15.45 21.64 43.33
N THR A 642 15.35 20.31 43.33
CA THR A 642 15.74 19.44 42.26
C THR A 642 14.51 18.74 41.63
N ILE A 643 14.70 18.06 40.54
CA ILE A 643 13.66 17.32 39.80
C ILE A 643 14.22 15.96 39.39
N THR A 644 13.53 14.89 39.72
CA THR A 644 13.86 13.57 39.21
C THR A 644 13.18 13.35 37.87
N VAL A 645 13.98 13.34 36.80
CA VAL A 645 13.57 13.21 35.41
C VAL A 645 13.61 11.76 34.98
N ARG A 646 12.52 11.29 34.36
CA ARG A 646 12.38 9.98 33.72
C ARG A 646 11.99 10.16 32.27
N THR A 647 12.87 9.76 31.36
CA THR A 647 12.59 9.75 29.91
C THR A 647 11.95 8.42 29.48
N LEU A 648 10.97 8.49 28.60
CA LEU A 648 10.26 7.31 28.10
C LEU A 648 11.22 6.37 27.34
N GLY A 649 11.29 5.12 27.78
CA GLY A 649 12.17 4.09 27.21
C GLY A 649 13.54 3.98 27.87
N GLU A 650 13.93 4.93 28.71
CA GLU A 650 15.15 4.84 29.51
C GLU A 650 14.89 4.11 30.83
N LYS A 651 15.89 3.32 31.30
CA LYS A 651 15.81 2.61 32.57
C LYS A 651 16.29 3.48 33.74
N GLN A 652 17.19 4.40 33.45
CA GLN A 652 17.80 5.28 34.49
C GLN A 652 17.05 6.59 34.61
N THR A 653 16.95 7.10 35.81
CA THR A 653 16.44 8.43 36.10
C THR A 653 17.63 9.37 36.43
N LYS A 654 17.47 10.66 36.15
CA LYS A 654 18.43 11.70 36.45
C LYS A 654 17.79 12.67 37.42
N THR A 655 18.52 13.14 38.46
CA THR A 655 18.10 14.23 39.33
C THR A 655 18.86 15.48 38.92
N ILE A 656 18.17 16.55 38.57
CA ILE A 656 18.72 17.75 37.97
C ILE A 656 18.07 18.95 38.64
N GLY A 657 18.79 20.08 38.71
CA GLY A 657 18.26 21.33 39.27
C GLY A 657 17.09 21.90 38.47
N PHE A 658 16.17 22.57 39.15
CA PHE A 658 14.93 23.12 38.56
C PHE A 658 15.19 23.93 37.28
N GLU A 659 16.04 24.96 37.34
CA GLU A 659 16.33 25.85 36.20
C GLU A 659 16.90 25.09 34.99
N GLN A 660 17.76 24.11 35.25
CA GLN A 660 18.39 23.32 34.18
C GLN A 660 17.37 22.45 33.47
N VAL A 661 16.41 21.81 34.16
CA VAL A 661 15.36 21.01 33.57
C VAL A 661 14.51 21.87 32.65
N ILE A 662 14.10 23.06 33.10
CA ILE A 662 13.28 23.97 32.28
C ILE A 662 14.02 24.34 31.00
N LEU A 663 15.31 24.67 31.06
CA LEU A 663 16.12 25.05 29.91
C LEU A 663 16.32 23.88 28.92
N GLU A 664 16.60 22.68 29.44
CA GLU A 664 16.77 21.49 28.60
C GLU A 664 15.48 21.14 27.84
N LEU A 665 14.35 21.10 28.54
CA LEU A 665 13.04 20.80 27.94
C LEU A 665 12.57 21.89 26.97
N GLN A 666 12.86 23.17 27.26
CA GLN A 666 12.58 24.27 26.36
C GLN A 666 13.29 24.07 25.00
N LYS A 667 14.58 23.75 25.02
CA LYS A 667 15.38 23.51 23.83
C LYS A 667 14.84 22.31 23.01
N GLU A 668 14.50 21.23 23.71
CA GLU A 668 13.97 20.03 23.07
C GLU A 668 12.58 20.28 22.46
N GLY A 669 11.79 21.16 23.07
CA GLY A 669 10.46 21.53 22.64
C GLY A 669 10.38 22.36 21.34
N VAL A 670 11.51 22.93 20.90
CA VAL A 670 11.55 23.75 19.67
C VAL A 670 11.36 22.87 18.44
N PRO A 671 10.39 23.17 17.55
CA PRO A 671 10.26 22.49 16.27
C PRO A 671 11.54 22.57 15.41
N PRO A 672 11.84 21.59 14.55
CA PRO A 672 13.08 21.55 13.78
C PRO A 672 13.36 22.82 12.96
N ASP A 673 12.32 23.35 12.32
CA ASP A 673 12.36 24.55 11.48
C ASP A 673 12.62 25.85 12.23
N MET A 674 12.46 25.84 13.55
CA MET A 674 12.66 27.01 14.43
C MET A 674 13.95 26.90 15.26
N ARG A 675 14.71 25.82 15.13
CA ARG A 675 16.00 25.67 15.82
C ARG A 675 17.03 26.62 15.23
N GLN A 676 17.74 27.32 16.09
CA GLN A 676 18.91 28.11 15.70
C GLN A 676 20.10 27.12 15.66
N ASP A 677 20.82 27.07 14.54
CA ASP A 677 22.07 26.31 14.37
C ASP A 677 23.16 26.77 15.35
#